data_d987336a64a1c0a0d9b09841434541a8
#
_entry.id   d987336a64a1c0a0d9b09841434541a8
#
_cell.length_a   1.000
_cell.length_b   1.000
_cell.length_c   1.000
_cell.angle_alpha   90.00
_cell.angle_beta   90.00
_cell.angle_gamma   90.00
#
_symmetry.space_group_name_H-M   'P 1'
#
loop_
_entity.id
_entity.type
_entity.pdbx_description
1 polymer ?
#
loop_
_entity_poly.entity_id
_entity_poly.type
_entity_poly.pdbx_seq_one_letter_code
_entity_poly.pdbx_strand_id
1 'polypeptide(L)'
;LNKEAILYDKLPGNKVRCTACARYCEIKDGQIGLCGIRGNVGGKLDLFVYGKVITGNVDPIEKKPVIHYRPGTKIFSIATTGCNWLCQPKGTKVLMANGSKKPIERIKTGDKIWSYDVDGSFGIVPNVVTHTGSRFAELLEIRYGSRERGRLYLTKEHPVFTTDGWKPAESLQAGDKILKVWYQNTKVWNRKRSNSIQEAKFSCKNCDQVIVGINEWNRHRCICHLKEYETPQELRTRYSASMKTNNPMFNPNIARKSHETGKANFIKDPSHGWHKNAERLRKWLHKHPSESRKLLYDLLDKIGIKYEKEYRIKIEKHTEGSKSFYIADAAILEAKLDIEIDGWWHHDSEKIQQTDKIRDKSLAVNGWRTIRISGRQIYSHPNEVESFLLEYISPLVRKNKKTWMDIKKVKNLGKTTRVFSFECIPNHNYVGDGILLHNCKYCQNYDISQRRKVEGTDMTPEQVAQMAVDSGSHGIAYTYNQPSIFIEFARDCGIEAHKRGLFNIFVSNGYDTPQTVKMMGEFLDCITVDFKGSAEPDFTRKYIGVPDPKPIFDTLLEIRDKTKIHVEITDLIVPQVGDSLEHAKKLSKFLYDEFGPEMPIHFLRFHPDYKMMEFPPTPVKTLEKHYEVAKKEGLEYVYLGNVPGHPYEHTYCPGCKNIAVGRYGFDIMSWNLDEHNKCNTCGKQIPIIGQLDKNYKKNRFQFVV
;
A
#
# COMPACT_ATOMS: atom_id res chain seq x y z
N LEU A 1 11.74 7.02 -28.69
CA LEU A 1 10.94 6.75 -29.91
C LEU A 1 9.46 6.98 -29.60
N ASN A 2 8.95 8.20 -29.77
CA ASN A 2 7.50 8.40 -29.75
C ASN A 2 6.91 7.80 -31.03
N LYS A 3 5.83 7.02 -30.91
CA LYS A 3 5.11 6.45 -32.05
C LYS A 3 3.63 6.81 -31.94
N GLU A 4 3.02 7.20 -33.07
CA GLU A 4 1.58 7.42 -33.09
C GLU A 4 0.85 6.12 -32.71
N ALA A 5 -0.04 6.22 -31.73
CA ALA A 5 -0.87 5.11 -31.28
C ALA A 5 -1.95 4.80 -32.33
N ILE A 6 -2.46 3.57 -32.33
CA ILE A 6 -3.49 3.12 -33.26
C ILE A 6 -4.87 3.22 -32.61
N LEU A 7 -4.96 2.92 -31.33
CA LEU A 7 -6.23 2.82 -30.60
C LEU A 7 -6.72 4.18 -30.11
N TYR A 8 -7.29 4.98 -31.02
CA TYR A 8 -7.97 6.22 -30.68
C TYR A 8 -8.90 6.72 -31.81
N ASP A 9 -9.89 7.52 -31.40
CA ASP A 9 -10.77 8.27 -32.29
C ASP A 9 -10.38 9.74 -32.29
N LYS A 10 -10.47 10.41 -33.47
CA LYS A 10 -10.37 11.87 -33.58
C LYS A 10 -11.68 12.53 -33.18
N LEU A 11 -11.61 13.58 -32.40
CA LEU A 11 -12.74 14.38 -31.95
C LEU A 11 -12.62 15.83 -32.42
N PRO A 12 -13.71 16.61 -32.50
CA PRO A 12 -13.67 18.03 -32.87
C PRO A 12 -12.70 18.84 -31.99
N GLY A 13 -12.02 19.84 -32.61
CA GLY A 13 -11.10 20.74 -31.89
C GLY A 13 -9.78 20.13 -31.52
N ASN A 14 -9.17 19.32 -32.38
CA ASN A 14 -7.91 18.62 -32.16
C ASN A 14 -7.87 17.76 -30.90
N LYS A 15 -9.02 17.27 -30.46
CA LYS A 15 -9.10 16.28 -29.38
C LYS A 15 -8.99 14.87 -29.94
N VAL A 16 -8.56 13.94 -29.10
CA VAL A 16 -8.59 12.50 -29.37
C VAL A 16 -9.25 11.77 -28.22
N ARG A 17 -9.93 10.64 -28.49
CA ARG A 17 -10.44 9.69 -27.50
C ARG A 17 -9.59 8.42 -27.58
N CYS A 18 -8.81 8.16 -26.54
CA CYS A 18 -8.04 6.91 -26.44
C CYS A 18 -8.99 5.74 -26.19
N THR A 19 -8.84 4.67 -26.98
CA THR A 19 -9.65 3.44 -26.89
C THR A 19 -8.87 2.22 -26.46
N ALA A 20 -7.66 2.40 -25.87
CA ALA A 20 -6.80 1.30 -25.42
C ALA A 20 -7.24 0.66 -24.09
N CYS A 21 -8.09 1.29 -23.30
CA CYS A 21 -8.67 0.72 -22.09
C CYS A 21 -10.03 1.35 -21.80
N ALA A 22 -10.85 0.73 -20.97
CA ALA A 22 -12.21 1.16 -20.66
C ALA A 22 -12.31 2.51 -19.90
N ARG A 23 -11.21 3.25 -19.80
CA ARG A 23 -11.22 4.65 -19.35
C ARG A 23 -11.64 5.64 -20.42
N TYR A 24 -11.52 5.29 -21.70
CA TYR A 24 -11.92 6.13 -22.83
C TYR A 24 -11.51 7.60 -22.68
N CYS A 25 -10.24 7.84 -22.32
CA CYS A 25 -9.73 9.18 -22.04
C CYS A 25 -9.92 10.12 -23.25
N GLU A 26 -10.67 11.21 -23.08
CA GLU A 26 -10.68 12.32 -24.03
C GLU A 26 -9.49 13.26 -23.74
N ILE A 27 -8.59 13.39 -24.69
CA ILE A 27 -7.30 14.06 -24.52
C ILE A 27 -7.23 15.23 -25.50
N LYS A 28 -7.11 16.46 -24.96
CA LYS A 28 -6.91 17.67 -25.77
C LYS A 28 -5.48 17.74 -26.28
N ASP A 29 -5.25 18.55 -27.30
CA ASP A 29 -3.90 18.82 -27.82
C ASP A 29 -2.94 19.27 -26.70
N GLY A 30 -1.73 18.75 -26.70
CA GLY A 30 -0.70 18.96 -25.68
C GLY A 30 -0.98 18.25 -24.33
N GLN A 31 -1.98 17.38 -24.25
CA GLN A 31 -2.37 16.71 -23.01
C GLN A 31 -2.05 15.21 -23.03
N ILE A 32 -1.99 14.61 -21.81
CA ILE A 32 -1.63 13.21 -21.59
C ILE A 32 -2.81 12.51 -20.93
N GLY A 33 -3.09 11.27 -21.35
CA GLY A 33 -4.12 10.40 -20.78
C GLY A 33 -3.82 9.97 -19.33
N LEU A 34 -4.79 9.29 -18.71
CA LEU A 34 -4.74 8.83 -17.32
C LEU A 34 -3.49 8.01 -16.99
N CYS A 35 -3.11 7.11 -17.89
CA CYS A 35 -1.98 6.20 -17.73
C CYS A 35 -0.61 6.93 -17.69
N GLY A 36 -0.53 8.19 -18.11
CA GLY A 36 0.69 8.98 -18.14
C GLY A 36 1.62 8.71 -19.33
N ILE A 37 1.28 7.77 -20.21
CA ILE A 37 2.15 7.28 -21.29
C ILE A 37 1.58 7.46 -22.70
N ARG A 38 0.31 7.92 -22.80
CA ARG A 38 -0.35 8.26 -24.07
C ARG A 38 -0.76 9.73 -24.04
N GLY A 39 -0.42 10.49 -25.06
CA GLY A 39 -0.70 11.91 -25.12
C GLY A 39 -1.08 12.39 -26.50
N ASN A 40 -1.90 13.45 -26.55
CA ASN A 40 -2.30 14.08 -27.80
C ASN A 40 -1.24 15.13 -28.20
N VAL A 41 -0.71 14.98 -29.39
CA VAL A 41 0.27 15.87 -29.99
C VAL A 41 -0.28 16.30 -31.38
N GLY A 42 -0.75 17.54 -31.48
CA GLY A 42 -1.26 18.08 -32.76
C GLY A 42 -2.48 17.34 -33.31
N GLY A 43 -3.37 16.80 -32.43
CA GLY A 43 -4.56 16.04 -32.86
C GLY A 43 -4.28 14.54 -33.16
N LYS A 44 -3.10 14.04 -32.83
CA LYS A 44 -2.69 12.63 -32.91
C LYS A 44 -2.39 12.10 -31.52
N LEU A 45 -2.74 10.84 -31.26
CA LEU A 45 -2.38 10.18 -29.98
C LEU A 45 -1.01 9.51 -30.10
N ASP A 46 -0.03 9.98 -29.36
CA ASP A 46 1.29 9.39 -29.28
C ASP A 46 1.40 8.43 -28.09
N LEU A 47 2.11 7.31 -28.28
CA LEU A 47 2.56 6.37 -27.25
C LEU A 47 4.01 6.72 -26.87
N PHE A 48 4.22 7.36 -25.72
CA PHE A 48 5.53 7.85 -25.27
C PHE A 48 6.49 6.77 -24.80
N VAL A 49 5.97 5.60 -24.46
CA VAL A 49 6.76 4.44 -23.99
C VAL A 49 7.02 3.41 -25.08
N TYR A 50 6.74 3.74 -26.34
CA TYR A 50 7.06 2.82 -27.42
C TYR A 50 8.56 2.58 -27.48
N GLY A 51 8.96 1.31 -27.35
CA GLY A 51 10.37 0.93 -27.27
C GLY A 51 11.07 1.20 -25.93
N LYS A 52 10.35 1.63 -24.88
CA LYS A 52 10.93 1.89 -23.54
C LYS A 52 10.64 0.71 -22.60
N VAL A 53 11.57 -0.21 -22.48
CA VAL A 53 11.47 -1.36 -21.56
C VAL A 53 12.13 -1.01 -20.23
N ILE A 54 11.36 -1.08 -19.12
CA ILE A 54 11.86 -0.71 -17.78
C ILE A 54 12.41 -1.91 -17.00
N THR A 55 11.98 -3.10 -17.35
CA THR A 55 12.47 -4.36 -16.74
C THR A 55 12.34 -5.51 -17.72
N GLY A 56 13.28 -6.45 -17.66
CA GLY A 56 13.29 -7.69 -18.40
C GLY A 56 13.80 -8.84 -17.52
N ASN A 57 12.97 -9.86 -17.28
CA ASN A 57 13.30 -11.01 -16.45
C ASN A 57 12.88 -12.30 -17.12
N VAL A 58 13.63 -13.37 -16.92
CA VAL A 58 13.19 -14.73 -17.27
C VAL A 58 12.48 -15.35 -16.06
N ASP A 59 11.24 -15.71 -16.25
CA ASP A 59 10.38 -16.32 -15.22
C ASP A 59 9.84 -17.68 -15.69
N PRO A 60 9.51 -18.61 -14.78
CA PRO A 60 8.62 -19.73 -15.12
C PRO A 60 7.22 -19.20 -15.49
N ILE A 61 6.57 -19.83 -16.47
CA ILE A 61 5.22 -19.43 -16.89
C ILE A 61 4.21 -19.52 -15.74
N GLU A 62 4.39 -20.45 -14.82
CA GLU A 62 3.55 -20.65 -13.63
C GLU A 62 3.57 -19.45 -12.68
N LYS A 63 4.62 -18.61 -12.71
CA LYS A 63 4.65 -17.33 -11.98
C LYS A 63 3.67 -16.30 -12.55
N LYS A 64 3.19 -16.51 -13.77
CA LYS A 64 2.18 -15.66 -14.43
C LYS A 64 0.75 -16.20 -14.23
N PRO A 65 0.51 -16.99 -13.19
CA PRO A 65 -0.54 -17.98 -12.95
C PRO A 65 -1.17 -18.54 -14.26
N VAL A 66 -0.32 -19.07 -15.11
CA VAL A 66 -0.70 -19.76 -16.34
C VAL A 66 -0.18 -21.20 -16.24
N ILE A 67 -1.07 -22.16 -16.07
CA ILE A 67 -0.72 -23.56 -15.79
C ILE A 67 -1.38 -24.56 -16.74
N HIS A 68 -2.35 -24.10 -17.55
CA HIS A 68 -2.98 -24.89 -18.61
C HIS A 68 -2.44 -24.55 -20.01
N TYR A 69 -1.53 -23.59 -20.13
CA TYR A 69 -0.90 -23.21 -21.38
C TYR A 69 0.62 -23.40 -21.31
N ARG A 70 1.17 -24.34 -22.10
CA ARG A 70 2.61 -24.66 -22.22
C ARG A 70 3.34 -24.73 -20.87
N PRO A 71 2.86 -25.55 -19.91
CA PRO A 71 3.44 -25.65 -18.58
C PRO A 71 4.92 -26.06 -18.62
N GLY A 72 5.70 -25.59 -17.66
CA GLY A 72 7.13 -25.87 -17.57
C GLY A 72 8.01 -24.99 -18.45
N THR A 73 7.46 -24.05 -19.21
CA THR A 73 8.25 -23.18 -20.09
C THR A 73 8.85 -21.98 -19.34
N LYS A 74 9.96 -21.45 -19.88
CA LYS A 74 10.54 -20.17 -19.49
C LYS A 74 9.93 -19.06 -20.33
N ILE A 75 9.69 -17.90 -19.72
CA ILE A 75 9.09 -16.77 -20.41
C ILE A 75 9.85 -15.48 -20.09
N PHE A 76 10.13 -14.71 -21.13
CA PHE A 76 10.77 -13.40 -21.00
C PHE A 76 9.72 -12.34 -20.65
N SER A 77 9.76 -11.81 -19.45
CA SER A 77 8.78 -10.88 -18.89
C SER A 77 9.24 -9.45 -19.05
N ILE A 78 8.45 -8.60 -19.71
CA ILE A 78 8.74 -7.18 -19.90
C ILE A 78 7.64 -6.27 -19.40
N ALA A 79 8.01 -5.03 -19.05
CA ALA A 79 7.11 -3.94 -18.69
C ALA A 79 7.57 -2.60 -19.23
N THR A 80 6.61 -1.67 -19.31
CA THR A 80 6.84 -0.24 -19.49
C THR A 80 6.41 0.54 -18.25
N THR A 81 6.66 1.86 -18.19
CA THR A 81 6.09 2.70 -17.14
C THR A 81 4.60 2.98 -17.38
N GLY A 82 3.84 3.29 -16.31
CA GLY A 82 2.46 3.78 -16.38
C GLY A 82 1.40 2.83 -15.86
N CYS A 83 0.23 3.39 -15.52
CA CYS A 83 -0.96 2.65 -15.05
C CYS A 83 -2.24 3.44 -15.34
N ASN A 84 -3.40 2.78 -15.42
CA ASN A 84 -4.68 3.40 -15.77
C ASN A 84 -5.56 3.83 -14.56
N TRP A 85 -4.98 4.19 -13.38
CA TRP A 85 -5.73 4.55 -12.16
C TRP A 85 -5.37 5.92 -11.51
N LEU A 86 -6.41 6.80 -11.21
CA LEU A 86 -6.77 7.98 -10.33
C LEU A 86 -6.01 9.34 -10.24
N CYS A 87 -6.79 10.54 -10.10
CA CYS A 87 -6.31 11.94 -9.88
C CYS A 87 -7.35 13.02 -9.48
N GLN A 88 -6.87 14.26 -9.03
CA GLN A 88 -7.61 15.47 -8.58
C GLN A 88 -7.40 16.73 -9.47
N PRO A 89 -8.32 17.76 -9.47
CA PRO A 89 -8.17 18.96 -10.29
C PRO A 89 -7.11 19.95 -9.77
N LYS A 90 -6.56 20.75 -10.71
CA LYS A 90 -5.67 21.88 -10.42
C LYS A 90 -6.34 22.88 -9.48
N GLY A 91 -5.60 23.42 -8.52
CA GLY A 91 -6.07 24.43 -7.57
C GLY A 91 -6.65 23.88 -6.28
N THR A 92 -6.95 22.58 -6.18
CA THR A 92 -7.36 21.92 -4.93
C THR A 92 -6.36 22.27 -3.82
N LYS A 93 -6.83 22.85 -2.71
CA LYS A 93 -5.99 23.30 -1.59
C LYS A 93 -5.76 22.18 -0.61
N VAL A 94 -4.61 21.51 -0.69
CA VAL A 94 -4.19 20.48 0.26
C VAL A 94 -3.74 21.11 1.55
N LEU A 95 -4.22 20.60 2.67
CA LEU A 95 -3.85 21.04 4.01
C LEU A 95 -2.49 20.44 4.39
N MET A 96 -1.47 21.28 4.51
CA MET A 96 -0.11 20.89 4.89
C MET A 96 -0.02 20.65 6.39
N ALA A 97 0.94 19.81 6.82
CA ALA A 97 1.17 19.53 8.25
C ALA A 97 1.51 20.77 9.07
N ASN A 98 2.12 21.79 8.47
CA ASN A 98 2.38 23.09 9.12
C ASN A 98 1.13 24.01 9.17
N GLY A 99 -0.04 23.51 8.76
CA GLY A 99 -1.30 24.26 8.76
C GLY A 99 -1.48 25.23 7.58
N SER A 100 -0.50 25.35 6.69
CA SER A 100 -0.68 26.11 5.45
C SER A 100 -1.52 25.32 4.44
N LYS A 101 -2.00 25.99 3.40
CA LYS A 101 -2.69 25.34 2.28
C LYS A 101 -1.85 25.50 1.02
N LYS A 102 -1.47 24.39 0.42
CA LYS A 102 -0.67 24.34 -0.81
C LYS A 102 -1.53 23.84 -1.98
N PRO A 103 -1.54 24.51 -3.13
CA PRO A 103 -2.24 24.00 -4.30
C PRO A 103 -1.70 22.62 -4.69
N ILE A 104 -2.58 21.67 -5.08
CA ILE A 104 -2.22 20.29 -5.36
C ILE A 104 -1.16 20.16 -6.46
N GLU A 105 -1.19 21.04 -7.46
CA GLU A 105 -0.19 21.08 -8.53
C GLU A 105 1.22 21.51 -8.07
N ARG A 106 1.35 22.00 -6.85
CA ARG A 106 2.62 22.38 -6.23
C ARG A 106 3.09 21.40 -5.15
N ILE A 107 2.31 20.36 -4.87
CA ILE A 107 2.69 19.29 -3.95
C ILE A 107 3.86 18.52 -4.56
N LYS A 108 4.85 18.20 -3.71
CA LYS A 108 6.08 17.46 -4.10
C LYS A 108 6.27 16.27 -3.16
N THR A 109 7.01 15.27 -3.63
CA THR A 109 7.49 14.17 -2.80
C THR A 109 8.26 14.72 -1.59
N GLY A 110 8.03 14.16 -0.41
CA GLY A 110 8.57 14.63 0.87
C GLY A 110 7.73 15.72 1.57
N ASP A 111 6.72 16.30 0.89
CA ASP A 111 5.80 17.23 1.55
C ASP A 111 5.03 16.52 2.68
N LYS A 112 4.93 17.15 3.83
CA LYS A 112 4.11 16.66 4.95
C LYS A 112 2.73 17.32 4.92
N ILE A 113 1.69 16.51 4.91
CA ILE A 113 0.29 16.94 4.80
C ILE A 113 -0.55 16.40 5.96
N TRP A 114 -1.69 17.03 6.23
CA TRP A 114 -2.68 16.48 7.14
C TRP A 114 -3.59 15.48 6.44
N SER A 115 -3.76 14.34 7.07
CA SER A 115 -4.66 13.25 6.76
C SER A 115 -5.68 13.07 7.87
N TYR A 116 -6.59 12.10 7.73
CA TYR A 116 -7.57 11.76 8.74
C TYR A 116 -7.57 10.24 8.95
N ASP A 117 -7.44 9.82 10.19
CA ASP A 117 -7.51 8.42 10.57
C ASP A 117 -8.98 8.02 10.69
N VAL A 118 -9.53 7.44 9.62
CA VAL A 118 -10.96 7.04 9.54
C VAL A 118 -11.24 5.70 10.19
N ASP A 119 -10.22 4.84 10.31
CA ASP A 119 -10.35 3.45 10.78
C ASP A 119 -9.96 3.29 12.26
N GLY A 120 -9.30 4.29 12.86
CA GLY A 120 -8.82 4.26 14.25
C GLY A 120 -9.40 5.37 15.11
N SER A 121 -8.64 6.41 15.35
CA SER A 121 -8.97 7.48 16.32
C SER A 121 -9.98 8.51 15.85
N PHE A 122 -10.41 8.47 14.59
CA PHE A 122 -11.22 9.52 13.95
C PHE A 122 -10.62 10.93 14.16
N GLY A 123 -9.30 11.07 14.03
CA GLY A 123 -8.54 12.30 14.22
C GLY A 123 -7.67 12.67 13.02
N ILE A 124 -7.20 13.93 12.98
CA ILE A 124 -6.22 14.40 12.00
C ILE A 124 -4.85 13.84 12.36
N VAL A 125 -4.15 13.28 11.39
CA VAL A 125 -2.80 12.71 11.52
C VAL A 125 -1.89 13.22 10.40
N PRO A 126 -0.58 13.38 10.63
CA PRO A 126 0.35 13.79 9.58
C PRO A 126 0.66 12.62 8.65
N ASN A 127 0.70 12.91 7.34
CA ASN A 127 1.16 12.00 6.30
C ASN A 127 2.29 12.63 5.49
N VAL A 128 3.15 11.79 4.91
CA VAL A 128 4.22 12.22 4.01
C VAL A 128 3.82 11.88 2.57
N VAL A 129 3.99 12.85 1.65
CA VAL A 129 3.77 12.63 0.22
C VAL A 129 4.93 11.83 -0.35
N THR A 130 4.62 10.67 -0.92
CA THR A 130 5.60 9.78 -1.52
C THR A 130 5.73 9.95 -3.02
N HIS A 131 4.64 10.26 -3.71
CA HIS A 131 4.59 10.43 -5.17
C HIS A 131 3.61 11.53 -5.60
N THR A 132 3.81 12.09 -6.80
CA THR A 132 2.89 13.08 -7.39
C THR A 132 2.61 12.77 -8.86
N GLY A 133 1.41 13.13 -9.36
CA GLY A 133 1.01 12.91 -10.74
C GLY A 133 -0.04 13.88 -11.25
N SER A 134 -0.32 13.88 -12.57
CA SER A 134 -1.40 14.70 -13.14
C SER A 134 -1.99 14.09 -14.40
N ARG A 135 -3.27 14.40 -14.69
CA ARG A 135 -4.02 13.99 -15.88
C ARG A 135 -5.09 15.02 -16.27
N PHE A 136 -5.84 14.73 -17.30
CA PHE A 136 -7.04 15.50 -17.65
C PHE A 136 -8.30 14.67 -17.40
N ALA A 137 -9.32 15.29 -16.79
CA ALA A 137 -10.61 14.65 -16.54
C ALA A 137 -11.75 15.66 -16.47
N GLU A 138 -12.98 15.19 -16.69
CA GLU A 138 -14.18 15.95 -16.41
C GLU A 138 -14.40 16.16 -14.91
N LEU A 139 -14.93 17.31 -14.55
CA LEU A 139 -15.20 17.66 -13.18
C LEU A 139 -16.70 17.72 -12.87
N LEU A 140 -17.01 17.26 -11.65
CA LEU A 140 -18.25 17.57 -10.96
C LEU A 140 -18.02 18.76 -10.03
N GLU A 141 -19.01 19.67 -9.96
CA GLU A 141 -19.14 20.67 -8.90
C GLU A 141 -20.11 20.14 -7.84
N ILE A 142 -19.61 19.97 -6.62
CA ILE A 142 -20.40 19.59 -5.45
C ILE A 142 -20.60 20.82 -4.59
N ARG A 143 -21.84 21.25 -4.40
CA ARG A 143 -22.22 22.37 -3.51
C ARG A 143 -22.74 21.82 -2.21
N TYR A 144 -22.20 22.32 -1.10
CA TYR A 144 -22.51 21.81 0.24
C TYR A 144 -22.63 22.93 1.29
N GLY A 145 -23.27 22.58 2.41
CA GLY A 145 -23.46 23.44 3.56
C GLY A 145 -24.61 24.44 3.41
N SER A 146 -24.83 25.26 4.46
CA SER A 146 -25.88 26.26 4.49
C SER A 146 -25.72 27.30 3.36
N ARG A 147 -26.78 27.57 2.60
CA ARG A 147 -26.81 28.52 1.48
C ARG A 147 -25.83 28.17 0.34
N GLU A 148 -25.46 26.92 0.16
CA GLU A 148 -24.57 26.44 -0.93
C GLU A 148 -23.22 27.16 -1.03
N ARG A 149 -22.68 27.65 0.10
CA ARG A 149 -21.43 28.43 0.11
C ARG A 149 -20.17 27.57 -0.07
N GLY A 150 -20.24 26.29 0.27
CA GLY A 150 -19.15 25.33 0.03
C GLY A 150 -19.18 24.82 -1.40
N ARG A 151 -18.02 24.85 -2.05
CA ARG A 151 -17.84 24.24 -3.40
C ARG A 151 -16.63 23.35 -3.39
N LEU A 152 -16.79 22.17 -3.99
CA LEU A 152 -15.73 21.18 -4.16
C LEU A 152 -15.77 20.71 -5.62
N TYR A 153 -14.62 20.61 -6.24
CA TYR A 153 -14.48 20.18 -7.62
C TYR A 153 -13.71 18.87 -7.65
N LEU A 154 -14.31 17.82 -8.17
CA LEU A 154 -13.77 16.47 -8.20
C LEU A 154 -13.98 15.81 -9.56
N THR A 155 -13.17 14.81 -9.87
CA THR A 155 -13.48 13.87 -10.95
C THR A 155 -14.63 12.97 -10.53
N LYS A 156 -15.37 12.42 -11.50
CA LYS A 156 -16.59 11.61 -11.27
C LYS A 156 -16.33 10.46 -10.29
N GLU A 157 -15.25 9.76 -10.50
CA GLU A 157 -14.82 8.58 -9.73
C GLU A 157 -14.16 8.89 -8.37
N HIS A 158 -13.96 10.17 -8.03
CA HIS A 158 -13.16 10.52 -6.85
C HIS A 158 -13.87 10.17 -5.54
N PRO A 159 -13.23 9.36 -4.63
CA PRO A 159 -13.85 9.00 -3.37
C PRO A 159 -13.92 10.17 -2.39
N VAL A 160 -15.12 10.42 -1.84
CA VAL A 160 -15.42 11.41 -0.81
C VAL A 160 -15.95 10.71 0.42
N PHE A 161 -15.48 11.09 1.61
CA PHE A 161 -15.93 10.48 2.86
C PHE A 161 -17.28 11.05 3.30
N THR A 162 -18.28 10.16 3.40
CA THR A 162 -19.68 10.45 3.79
C THR A 162 -20.03 9.79 5.12
N THR A 163 -21.25 10.02 5.63
CA THR A 163 -21.79 9.30 6.80
C THR A 163 -21.88 7.79 6.56
N ASP A 164 -22.02 7.36 5.32
CA ASP A 164 -22.15 5.97 4.90
C ASP A 164 -20.80 5.38 4.41
N GLY A 165 -19.68 6.04 4.73
CA GLY A 165 -18.34 5.67 4.30
C GLY A 165 -17.90 6.37 3.00
N TRP A 166 -16.95 5.79 2.29
CA TRP A 166 -16.40 6.34 1.05
C TRP A 166 -17.37 6.15 -0.12
N LYS A 167 -17.79 7.26 -0.78
CA LYS A 167 -18.62 7.25 -2.00
C LYS A 167 -17.89 7.96 -3.15
N PRO A 168 -18.00 7.48 -4.42
CA PRO A 168 -17.50 8.22 -5.56
C PRO A 168 -18.31 9.52 -5.76
N ALA A 169 -17.67 10.57 -6.24
CA ALA A 169 -18.29 11.88 -6.37
C ALA A 169 -19.54 11.87 -7.28
N GLU A 170 -19.57 11.01 -8.29
CA GLU A 170 -20.72 10.87 -9.21
C GLU A 170 -21.95 10.24 -8.55
N SER A 171 -21.79 9.42 -7.51
CA SER A 171 -22.90 8.80 -6.79
C SER A 171 -23.47 9.68 -5.68
N LEU A 172 -22.86 10.84 -5.42
CA LEU A 172 -23.32 11.78 -4.41
C LEU A 172 -24.60 12.48 -4.83
N GLN A 173 -25.55 12.58 -3.91
CA GLN A 173 -26.86 13.21 -4.14
C GLN A 173 -27.10 14.34 -3.14
N ALA A 174 -28.08 15.19 -3.44
CA ALA A 174 -28.56 16.18 -2.47
C ALA A 174 -29.12 15.46 -1.23
N GLY A 175 -28.68 15.88 -0.04
CA GLY A 175 -29.00 15.20 1.23
C GLY A 175 -27.88 14.35 1.79
N ASP A 176 -26.95 13.83 0.97
CA ASP A 176 -25.74 13.15 1.49
C ASP A 176 -24.92 14.11 2.35
N LYS A 177 -24.24 13.56 3.34
CA LYS A 177 -23.40 14.34 4.28
C LYS A 177 -21.93 13.99 4.08
N ILE A 178 -21.11 15.00 3.80
CA ILE A 178 -19.65 14.88 3.64
C ILE A 178 -18.90 15.45 4.84
N LEU A 179 -17.75 14.84 5.16
CA LEU A 179 -16.95 15.24 6.30
C LEU A 179 -16.11 16.49 5.98
N LYS A 180 -16.42 17.62 6.64
CA LYS A 180 -15.61 18.82 6.63
C LYS A 180 -14.68 18.86 7.83
N VAL A 181 -13.39 19.01 7.56
CA VAL A 181 -12.34 19.11 8.57
C VAL A 181 -11.95 20.57 8.73
N TRP A 182 -12.11 21.10 9.95
CA TRP A 182 -11.72 22.45 10.30
C TRP A 182 -10.34 22.45 10.96
N TYR A 183 -9.43 23.22 10.40
CA TYR A 183 -8.12 23.49 11.00
C TYR A 183 -8.04 24.96 11.42
N GLN A 184 -7.83 25.20 12.72
CA GLN A 184 -7.59 26.56 13.21
C GLN A 184 -6.12 26.95 13.02
N ASN A 185 -5.87 27.85 12.09
CA ASN A 185 -4.51 28.35 11.81
C ASN A 185 -4.04 29.33 12.87
N THR A 186 -3.07 28.94 13.66
CA THR A 186 -2.40 29.82 14.65
C THR A 186 -1.30 30.68 13.99
N LYS A 187 -1.59 31.36 12.88
CA LYS A 187 -0.64 32.22 12.15
C LYS A 187 -0.03 33.36 12.99
N VAL A 188 -0.64 33.73 14.08
CA VAL A 188 -0.17 34.85 14.90
C VAL A 188 1.03 34.48 15.80
N TRP A 189 1.19 33.19 16.15
CA TRP A 189 2.24 32.75 17.08
C TRP A 189 3.59 32.50 16.39
N ASN A 190 3.59 31.97 15.18
CA ASN A 190 4.82 31.59 14.49
C ASN A 190 5.62 32.76 13.90
N ARG A 191 4.99 33.89 13.59
CA ARG A 191 5.66 35.03 12.94
C ARG A 191 6.60 35.81 13.86
N LYS A 192 6.27 35.91 15.16
CA LYS A 192 7.10 36.64 16.16
C LYS A 192 8.29 35.81 16.67
N ARG A 193 8.18 34.46 16.68
CA ARG A 193 9.22 33.58 17.22
C ARG A 193 10.26 33.15 16.18
N SER A 194 9.88 33.04 14.91
CA SER A 194 10.76 32.65 13.79
C SER A 194 11.91 33.64 13.59
N ASN A 195 11.65 34.94 13.62
CA ASN A 195 12.67 35.95 13.35
C ASN A 195 13.69 36.10 14.49
N SER A 196 13.22 36.02 15.76
CA SER A 196 14.12 36.16 16.91
C SER A 196 15.07 34.99 17.15
N ILE A 197 14.69 33.78 16.71
CA ILE A 197 15.50 32.57 16.84
C ILE A 197 16.52 32.41 15.69
N GLN A 198 16.17 32.88 14.49
CA GLN A 198 17.10 32.90 13.37
C GLN A 198 18.21 33.95 13.49
N GLU A 199 17.99 35.00 14.26
CA GLU A 199 18.96 36.07 14.50
C GLU A 199 19.72 35.89 15.83
N ALA A 200 19.41 34.88 16.64
CA ALA A 200 20.07 34.61 17.90
C ALA A 200 21.52 34.19 17.69
N LYS A 201 22.44 34.79 18.48
CA LYS A 201 23.88 34.46 18.47
C LYS A 201 24.18 33.49 19.60
N PHE A 202 24.87 32.40 19.29
CA PHE A 202 25.28 31.38 20.23
C PHE A 202 26.82 31.29 20.22
N SER A 203 27.46 31.28 21.38
CA SER A 203 28.91 31.10 21.54
C SER A 203 29.21 29.65 21.89
N CYS A 204 30.08 29.02 21.16
CA CYS A 204 30.52 27.64 21.45
C CYS A 204 31.67 27.67 22.49
N LYS A 205 31.45 27.01 23.62
CA LYS A 205 32.45 26.92 24.70
C LYS A 205 33.67 26.01 24.34
N ASN A 206 33.57 25.20 23.29
CA ASN A 206 34.64 24.27 22.89
C ASN A 206 35.56 24.81 21.81
N CYS A 207 35.13 25.85 21.06
CA CYS A 207 35.94 26.41 19.98
C CYS A 207 35.80 27.95 19.86
N ASP A 208 35.14 28.57 20.83
CA ASP A 208 34.90 30.05 20.95
C ASP A 208 34.23 30.71 19.73
N GLN A 209 33.73 29.93 18.78
CA GLN A 209 33.02 30.48 17.61
C GLN A 209 31.64 31.02 17.99
N VAL A 210 31.28 32.17 17.44
CA VAL A 210 29.93 32.74 17.53
C VAL A 210 29.13 32.34 16.30
N ILE A 211 28.09 31.55 16.53
CA ILE A 211 27.22 31.01 15.49
C ILE A 211 25.90 31.76 15.49
N VAL A 212 25.44 32.19 14.33
CA VAL A 212 24.18 32.94 14.18
C VAL A 212 23.10 31.99 13.66
N GLY A 213 21.99 31.91 14.40
CA GLY A 213 20.85 31.08 14.06
C GLY A 213 20.87 29.69 14.70
N ILE A 214 19.71 29.25 15.18
CA ILE A 214 19.56 27.99 15.91
C ILE A 214 19.92 26.74 15.08
N ASN A 215 19.63 26.77 13.78
CA ASN A 215 19.92 25.64 12.88
C ASN A 215 21.43 25.47 12.66
N GLU A 216 22.16 26.56 12.49
CA GLU A 216 23.62 26.54 12.35
C GLU A 216 24.30 26.20 13.69
N TRP A 217 23.75 26.66 14.81
CA TRP A 217 24.20 26.32 16.16
C TRP A 217 24.06 24.80 16.40
N ASN A 218 22.93 24.20 16.07
CA ASN A 218 22.70 22.76 16.23
C ASN A 218 23.66 21.93 15.35
N ARG A 219 23.89 22.35 14.11
CA ARG A 219 24.87 21.70 13.20
C ARG A 219 26.29 21.79 13.75
N HIS A 220 26.69 22.98 14.21
CA HIS A 220 27.99 23.22 14.83
C HIS A 220 28.19 22.38 16.06
N ARG A 221 27.21 22.32 16.95
CA ARG A 221 27.25 21.55 18.19
C ARG A 221 27.41 20.04 17.94
N CYS A 222 26.74 19.48 16.95
CA CYS A 222 26.91 18.07 16.55
C CYS A 222 28.33 17.77 16.08
N ILE A 223 29.01 18.71 15.42
CA ILE A 223 30.36 18.52 14.90
C ILE A 223 31.42 18.77 15.98
N CYS A 224 31.27 19.83 16.75
CA CYS A 224 32.26 20.28 17.71
C CYS A 224 32.30 19.44 19.00
N HIS A 225 31.18 18.82 19.37
CA HIS A 225 31.07 17.97 20.57
C HIS A 225 31.22 16.46 20.30
N LEU A 226 31.46 16.04 19.05
CA LEU A 226 31.68 14.63 18.66
C LEU A 226 32.97 14.02 19.27
N LYS A 227 33.87 14.85 19.82
CA LYS A 227 35.15 14.36 20.41
C LYS A 227 35.03 13.93 21.86
N GLU A 228 33.91 14.12 22.56
CA GLU A 228 33.76 13.83 24.00
C GLU A 228 32.88 12.62 24.33
N TYR A 229 32.46 11.83 23.36
CA TYR A 229 31.62 10.67 23.63
C TYR A 229 32.43 9.39 23.68
N GLU A 230 32.40 8.73 24.86
CA GLU A 230 32.85 7.33 25.03
C GLU A 230 32.16 6.40 24.03
N THR A 231 32.85 5.41 23.53
CA THR A 231 32.24 4.41 22.65
C THR A 231 31.14 3.64 23.39
N PRO A 232 30.16 3.05 22.69
CA PRO A 232 29.13 2.20 23.33
C PRO A 232 29.72 1.10 24.22
N GLN A 233 30.95 0.66 23.94
CA GLN A 233 31.66 -0.41 24.68
C GLN A 233 32.24 0.13 25.98
N GLU A 234 32.79 1.33 25.99
CA GLU A 234 33.28 2.01 27.18
C GLU A 234 32.14 2.38 28.15
N LEU A 235 31.02 2.87 27.62
CA LEU A 235 29.79 3.08 28.38
C LEU A 235 29.24 1.79 28.99
N ARG A 236 29.27 0.66 28.28
CA ARG A 236 28.87 -0.66 28.79
C ARG A 236 29.72 -1.05 29.99
N THR A 237 31.03 -0.90 29.86
CA THR A 237 31.98 -1.29 30.91
C THR A 237 31.80 -0.45 32.17
N ARG A 238 31.62 0.86 32.02
CA ARG A 238 31.42 1.78 33.14
C ARG A 238 30.08 1.57 33.86
N TYR A 239 28.98 1.37 33.09
CA TYR A 239 27.66 1.08 33.66
C TYR A 239 27.61 -0.29 34.34
N SER A 240 28.25 -1.32 33.78
CA SER A 240 28.34 -2.65 34.37
C SER A 240 29.13 -2.61 35.67
N ALA A 241 30.23 -1.86 35.75
CA ALA A 241 31.00 -1.68 36.94
C ALA A 241 30.23 -0.91 38.04
N SER A 242 29.56 0.19 37.68
CA SER A 242 28.73 1.01 38.59
C SER A 242 27.54 0.23 39.15
N MET A 243 26.89 -0.59 38.30
CA MET A 243 25.78 -1.46 38.73
C MET A 243 26.22 -2.54 39.71
N LYS A 244 27.41 -3.12 39.51
CA LYS A 244 27.95 -4.14 40.41
C LYS A 244 28.36 -3.58 41.80
N THR A 245 28.80 -2.34 41.85
CA THR A 245 29.28 -1.71 43.10
C THR A 245 28.19 -1.00 43.89
N ASN A 246 27.20 -0.42 43.25
CA ASN A 246 26.24 0.48 43.89
C ASN A 246 24.78 -0.05 43.95
N ASN A 247 24.49 -1.24 43.43
CA ASN A 247 23.16 -1.81 43.52
C ASN A 247 23.05 -2.81 44.69
N PRO A 248 22.31 -2.49 45.77
CA PRO A 248 22.14 -3.37 46.92
C PRO A 248 21.64 -4.78 46.60
N MET A 249 20.97 -4.97 45.47
CA MET A 249 20.45 -6.28 45.02
C MET A 249 21.55 -7.24 44.55
N PHE A 250 22.78 -6.77 44.30
CA PHE A 250 23.92 -7.63 44.02
C PHE A 250 24.57 -8.20 45.29
N ASN A 251 24.12 -7.75 46.47
CA ASN A 251 24.50 -8.42 47.73
C ASN A 251 23.63 -9.67 47.91
N PRO A 252 24.16 -10.88 47.92
CA PRO A 252 23.39 -12.11 47.98
C PRO A 252 22.48 -12.22 49.21
N ASN A 253 22.90 -11.61 50.34
CA ASN A 253 22.12 -11.61 51.58
C ASN A 253 20.90 -10.66 51.52
N ILE A 254 21.06 -9.51 50.86
CA ILE A 254 19.94 -8.55 50.66
C ILE A 254 18.97 -9.11 49.63
N ALA A 255 19.44 -9.70 48.55
CA ALA A 255 18.60 -10.34 47.53
C ALA A 255 17.81 -11.52 48.12
N ARG A 256 18.43 -12.39 48.93
CA ARG A 256 17.77 -13.50 49.58
C ARG A 256 16.69 -13.03 50.58
N LYS A 257 17.01 -12.05 51.42
CA LYS A 257 16.06 -11.48 52.40
C LYS A 257 14.87 -10.80 51.75
N SER A 258 15.09 -10.09 50.63
CA SER A 258 14.04 -9.48 49.80
C SER A 258 13.14 -10.52 49.13
N HIS A 259 13.74 -11.60 48.63
CA HIS A 259 12.98 -12.72 48.00
C HIS A 259 12.16 -13.50 49.03
N GLU A 260 12.68 -13.75 50.21
CA GLU A 260 11.98 -14.46 51.31
C GLU A 260 10.82 -13.60 51.84
N THR A 261 11.03 -12.29 52.03
CA THR A 261 9.97 -11.34 52.43
C THR A 261 8.90 -11.22 51.35
N GLY A 262 9.28 -11.21 50.08
CA GLY A 262 8.35 -11.20 48.94
C GLY A 262 7.48 -12.47 48.87
N LYS A 263 8.09 -13.66 49.09
CA LYS A 263 7.37 -14.93 49.17
C LYS A 263 6.38 -14.97 50.34
N ALA A 264 6.78 -14.54 51.52
CA ALA A 264 5.93 -14.53 52.71
C ALA A 264 4.71 -13.61 52.55
N ASN A 265 4.88 -12.45 51.89
CA ASN A 265 3.80 -11.51 51.62
C ASN A 265 2.88 -12.01 50.51
N PHE A 266 3.39 -12.71 49.47
CA PHE A 266 2.61 -13.31 48.39
C PHE A 266 1.72 -14.47 48.90
N ILE A 267 2.19 -15.24 49.90
CA ILE A 267 1.42 -16.32 50.51
C ILE A 267 0.27 -15.75 51.35
N LYS A 268 0.42 -14.56 51.95
CA LYS A 268 -0.61 -13.90 52.78
C LYS A 268 -1.69 -13.21 51.94
N ASP A 269 -1.33 -12.59 50.81
CA ASP A 269 -2.26 -11.92 49.90
C ASP A 269 -1.64 -11.83 48.49
N PRO A 270 -2.00 -12.77 47.59
CA PRO A 270 -1.48 -12.78 46.23
C PRO A 270 -1.78 -11.52 45.42
N SER A 271 -2.85 -10.79 45.73
CA SER A 271 -3.24 -9.59 45.01
C SER A 271 -2.55 -8.31 45.52
N HIS A 272 -2.16 -8.31 46.81
CA HIS A 272 -1.69 -7.13 47.54
C HIS A 272 -0.24 -6.71 47.17
N GLY A 273 0.62 -7.69 46.89
CA GLY A 273 2.04 -7.47 46.57
C GLY A 273 2.27 -6.73 45.25
N TRP A 274 1.53 -7.10 44.23
CA TRP A 274 1.67 -6.53 42.89
C TRP A 274 1.19 -5.06 42.81
N HIS A 275 0.06 -4.75 43.42
CA HIS A 275 -0.49 -3.38 43.42
C HIS A 275 0.36 -2.39 44.22
N LYS A 276 0.88 -2.79 45.38
CA LYS A 276 1.77 -1.93 46.20
C LYS A 276 3.13 -1.70 45.55
N ASN A 277 3.71 -2.72 44.92
CA ASN A 277 4.99 -2.58 44.24
C ASN A 277 4.89 -1.72 42.99
N ALA A 278 3.80 -1.86 42.21
CA ALA A 278 3.56 -1.01 41.04
C ALA A 278 3.36 0.46 41.44
N GLU A 279 2.59 0.74 42.51
CA GLU A 279 2.40 2.11 43.01
C GLU A 279 3.69 2.70 43.60
N ARG A 280 4.51 1.89 44.28
CA ARG A 280 5.82 2.29 44.81
C ARG A 280 6.79 2.60 43.68
N LEU A 281 6.83 1.75 42.63
CA LEU A 281 7.65 1.97 41.45
C LEU A 281 7.22 3.23 40.71
N ARG A 282 5.91 3.43 40.53
CA ARG A 282 5.35 4.64 39.91
C ARG A 282 5.78 5.91 40.66
N LYS A 283 5.63 5.92 42.00
CA LYS A 283 6.05 7.06 42.85
C LYS A 283 7.55 7.31 42.79
N TRP A 284 8.34 6.22 42.70
CA TRP A 284 9.79 6.33 42.56
C TRP A 284 10.19 6.88 41.18
N LEU A 285 9.65 6.34 40.09
CA LEU A 285 9.87 6.82 38.72
C LEU A 285 9.46 8.28 38.55
N HIS A 286 8.33 8.69 39.16
CA HIS A 286 7.87 10.07 39.13
C HIS A 286 8.85 11.03 39.80
N LYS A 287 9.54 10.59 40.89
CA LYS A 287 10.56 11.38 41.59
C LYS A 287 11.94 11.32 40.90
N HIS A 288 12.23 10.27 40.18
CA HIS A 288 13.53 9.97 39.58
C HIS A 288 13.40 9.60 38.09
N PRO A 289 12.86 10.49 37.23
CA PRO A 289 12.77 10.23 35.81
C PRO A 289 14.16 10.13 35.18
N SER A 290 14.32 9.25 34.18
CA SER A 290 15.56 9.19 33.40
C SER A 290 15.79 10.52 32.67
N GLU A 291 17.05 10.82 32.32
CA GLU A 291 17.37 12.05 31.59
C GLU A 291 16.54 12.18 30.28
N SER A 292 16.34 11.08 29.55
CA SER A 292 15.52 11.07 28.35
C SER A 292 14.05 11.43 28.63
N ARG A 293 13.48 10.97 29.76
CA ARG A 293 12.13 11.34 30.19
C ARG A 293 12.06 12.80 30.62
N LYS A 294 13.08 13.31 31.31
CA LYS A 294 13.15 14.75 31.64
C LYS A 294 13.11 15.60 30.38
N LEU A 295 13.90 15.23 29.38
CA LEU A 295 13.88 15.91 28.08
C LEU A 295 12.50 15.83 27.38
N LEU A 296 11.82 14.68 27.46
CA LEU A 296 10.45 14.57 26.96
C LEU A 296 9.50 15.53 27.67
N TYR A 297 9.58 15.58 29.01
CA TYR A 297 8.74 16.47 29.82
C TYR A 297 9.02 17.96 29.48
N ASP A 298 10.29 18.33 29.39
CA ASP A 298 10.68 19.71 29.00
C ASP A 298 10.17 20.08 27.61
N LEU A 299 10.18 19.15 26.65
CA LEU A 299 9.63 19.34 25.31
C LEU A 299 8.10 19.48 25.36
N LEU A 300 7.40 18.63 26.10
CA LEU A 300 5.94 18.70 26.24
C LEU A 300 5.50 20.00 26.95
N ASP A 301 6.21 20.41 27.99
CA ASP A 301 6.00 21.69 28.68
C ASP A 301 6.26 22.88 27.74
N LYS A 302 7.35 22.85 26.99
CA LYS A 302 7.72 23.89 26.01
C LYS A 302 6.66 24.07 24.91
N ILE A 303 6.05 22.99 24.45
CA ILE A 303 4.99 23.02 23.43
C ILE A 303 3.60 23.30 24.04
N GLY A 304 3.50 23.35 25.36
CA GLY A 304 2.29 23.73 26.10
C GLY A 304 1.18 22.67 26.01
N ILE A 305 1.54 21.40 26.03
CA ILE A 305 0.59 20.27 26.03
C ILE A 305 0.40 19.78 27.45
N LYS A 306 -0.87 19.60 27.84
CA LYS A 306 -1.22 19.00 29.13
C LYS A 306 -1.04 17.49 29.06
N TYR A 307 -0.24 16.94 29.97
CA TYR A 307 0.04 15.50 30.07
C TYR A 307 0.17 15.07 31.52
N GLU A 308 0.07 13.75 31.73
CA GLU A 308 0.28 13.12 33.05
C GLU A 308 1.55 12.27 32.98
N LYS A 309 2.46 12.48 33.94
CA LYS A 309 3.72 11.70 34.07
C LYS A 309 3.44 10.35 34.70
N GLU A 310 4.09 9.28 34.20
CA GLU A 310 4.03 7.93 34.76
C GLU A 310 2.56 7.49 35.01
N TYR A 311 1.71 7.72 34.01
CA TYR A 311 0.27 7.51 34.14
C TYR A 311 -0.11 6.05 34.04
N ARG A 312 -0.93 5.57 35.00
CA ARG A 312 -1.44 4.20 35.00
C ARG A 312 -2.67 4.05 34.12
N ILE A 313 -2.51 3.38 32.99
CA ILE A 313 -3.57 3.04 32.05
C ILE A 313 -4.17 1.68 32.46
N LYS A 314 -5.41 1.67 32.91
CA LYS A 314 -6.16 0.45 33.25
C LYS A 314 -6.63 -0.24 31.98
N ILE A 315 -6.48 -1.57 31.91
CA ILE A 315 -6.95 -2.39 30.81
C ILE A 315 -8.29 -3.01 31.20
N GLU A 316 -9.31 -2.67 30.46
CA GLU A 316 -10.68 -3.17 30.67
C GLU A 316 -10.99 -4.33 29.70
N LYS A 317 -10.51 -4.23 28.46
CA LYS A 317 -10.64 -5.28 27.46
C LYS A 317 -9.30 -6.01 27.32
N HIS A 318 -9.23 -7.21 27.88
CA HIS A 318 -8.01 -8.00 27.88
C HIS A 318 -7.78 -8.70 26.53
N THR A 319 -6.50 -8.71 26.10
CA THR A 319 -6.00 -9.53 25.00
C THR A 319 -5.07 -10.60 25.55
N GLU A 320 -4.79 -11.65 24.79
CA GLU A 320 -3.87 -12.71 25.20
C GLU A 320 -2.51 -12.14 25.64
N GLY A 321 -2.06 -12.51 26.82
CA GLY A 321 -0.81 -12.02 27.41
C GLY A 321 -0.88 -10.61 28.00
N SER A 322 -2.03 -9.92 27.95
CA SER A 322 -2.17 -8.54 28.48
C SER A 322 -2.12 -8.51 30.01
N LYS A 323 -1.54 -7.42 30.53
CA LYS A 323 -1.56 -7.08 31.96
C LYS A 323 -2.86 -6.35 32.32
N SER A 324 -3.22 -6.28 33.60
CA SER A 324 -4.37 -5.50 34.08
C SER A 324 -4.18 -3.97 33.96
N PHE A 325 -2.96 -3.52 33.79
CA PHE A 325 -2.60 -2.11 33.54
C PHE A 325 -1.21 -1.98 32.93
N TYR A 326 -0.95 -0.82 32.34
CA TYR A 326 0.37 -0.37 31.89
C TYR A 326 0.67 1.03 32.44
N ILE A 327 1.94 1.39 32.53
CA ILE A 327 2.37 2.72 32.96
C ILE A 327 2.96 3.43 31.74
N ALA A 328 2.42 4.58 31.39
CA ALA A 328 2.91 5.45 30.32
C ALA A 328 4.00 6.39 30.87
N ASP A 329 5.09 6.59 30.14
CA ASP A 329 6.09 7.60 30.51
C ASP A 329 5.48 9.00 30.51
N ALA A 330 4.66 9.31 29.50
CA ALA A 330 3.78 10.47 29.49
C ALA A 330 2.45 10.13 28.82
N ALA A 331 1.34 10.46 29.46
CA ALA A 331 0.00 10.22 28.92
C ALA A 331 -0.74 11.52 28.62
N ILE A 332 -1.29 11.65 27.44
CA ILE A 332 -2.18 12.75 27.06
C ILE A 332 -3.61 12.23 27.10
N LEU A 333 -4.28 12.49 28.24
CA LEU A 333 -5.59 11.89 28.53
C LEU A 333 -6.68 12.30 27.53
N GLU A 334 -6.68 13.56 27.10
CA GLU A 334 -7.66 14.08 26.15
C GLU A 334 -7.60 13.38 24.78
N ALA A 335 -6.42 12.89 24.41
CA ALA A 335 -6.17 12.20 23.15
C ALA A 335 -6.08 10.67 23.31
N LYS A 336 -6.16 10.15 24.55
CA LYS A 336 -5.83 8.75 24.89
C LYS A 336 -4.50 8.33 24.24
N LEU A 337 -3.47 9.14 24.42
CA LEU A 337 -2.16 8.94 23.83
C LEU A 337 -1.16 8.56 24.92
N ASP A 338 -0.51 7.43 24.73
CA ASP A 338 0.60 6.90 25.52
C ASP A 338 1.91 7.24 24.80
N ILE A 339 2.82 7.93 25.45
CA ILE A 339 4.13 8.29 24.93
C ILE A 339 5.18 7.54 25.74
N GLU A 340 5.95 6.72 25.07
CA GLU A 340 7.02 5.88 25.64
C GLU A 340 8.38 6.34 25.15
N ILE A 341 9.36 6.34 26.04
CA ILE A 341 10.78 6.52 25.71
C ILE A 341 11.45 5.16 25.67
N ASP A 342 11.77 4.70 24.47
CA ASP A 342 12.52 3.45 24.30
C ASP A 342 14.00 3.66 24.67
N GLY A 343 14.48 2.87 25.64
CA GLY A 343 15.89 2.90 26.07
C GLY A 343 16.82 2.39 24.95
N TRP A 344 18.11 2.73 25.05
CA TRP A 344 19.15 2.40 24.07
C TRP A 344 19.28 0.88 23.76
N TRP A 345 18.70 0.02 24.60
CA TRP A 345 18.84 -1.45 24.59
C TRP A 345 17.56 -2.19 24.14
N HIS A 346 16.47 -1.46 23.86
CA HIS A 346 15.17 -2.07 23.60
C HIS A 346 15.09 -2.81 22.25
N HIS A 347 15.96 -2.48 21.29
CA HIS A 347 15.86 -3.03 19.93
C HIS A 347 16.53 -4.40 19.74
N ASP A 348 17.36 -4.86 20.68
CA ASP A 348 18.19 -6.06 20.50
C ASP A 348 17.58 -7.36 21.07
N SER A 349 16.38 -7.31 21.68
CA SER A 349 15.75 -8.49 22.29
C SER A 349 14.38 -8.79 21.70
N GLU A 350 14.25 -9.91 21.01
CA GLU A 350 12.96 -10.41 20.49
C GLU A 350 11.87 -10.51 21.57
N LYS A 351 12.26 -10.89 22.79
CA LYS A 351 11.33 -10.99 23.93
C LYS A 351 10.74 -9.63 24.32
N ILE A 352 11.53 -8.57 24.26
CA ILE A 352 11.08 -7.20 24.55
C ILE A 352 10.13 -6.76 23.43
N GLN A 353 10.48 -6.97 22.18
CA GLN A 353 9.62 -6.64 21.03
C GLN A 353 8.28 -7.37 21.07
N GLN A 354 8.24 -8.64 21.50
CA GLN A 354 6.99 -9.38 21.69
C GLN A 354 6.14 -8.79 22.82
N THR A 355 6.79 -8.42 23.94
CA THR A 355 6.10 -7.79 25.08
C THR A 355 5.50 -6.43 24.68
N ASP A 356 6.23 -5.64 23.91
CA ASP A 356 5.77 -4.35 23.40
C ASP A 356 4.59 -4.51 22.44
N LYS A 357 4.63 -5.49 21.53
CA LYS A 357 3.48 -5.81 20.64
C LYS A 357 2.22 -6.19 21.42
N ILE A 358 2.37 -6.97 22.49
CA ILE A 358 1.23 -7.34 23.35
C ILE A 358 0.69 -6.09 24.07
N ARG A 359 1.57 -5.23 24.59
CA ARG A 359 1.21 -3.97 25.22
C ARG A 359 0.44 -3.06 24.25
N ASP A 360 1.03 -2.78 23.08
CA ASP A 360 0.45 -1.86 22.10
C ASP A 360 -0.91 -2.36 21.60
N LYS A 361 -1.04 -3.68 21.36
CA LYS A 361 -2.32 -4.31 21.02
C LYS A 361 -3.36 -4.15 22.15
N SER A 362 -2.94 -4.34 23.41
CA SER A 362 -3.83 -4.21 24.58
C SER A 362 -4.29 -2.78 24.77
N LEU A 363 -3.40 -1.81 24.59
CA LEU A 363 -3.70 -0.39 24.64
C LEU A 363 -4.64 0.04 23.53
N ALA A 364 -4.40 -0.43 22.29
CA ALA A 364 -5.22 -0.12 21.13
C ALA A 364 -6.67 -0.60 21.28
N VAL A 365 -6.89 -1.83 21.78
CA VAL A 365 -8.24 -2.38 22.05
C VAL A 365 -8.99 -1.56 23.13
N ASN A 366 -8.24 -0.91 24.03
CA ASN A 366 -8.79 -0.02 25.05
C ASN A 366 -8.88 1.45 24.59
N GLY A 367 -8.65 1.70 23.30
CA GLY A 367 -8.78 3.01 22.66
C GLY A 367 -7.60 3.95 22.91
N TRP A 368 -6.46 3.44 23.38
CA TRP A 368 -5.21 4.17 23.54
C TRP A 368 -4.33 3.97 22.32
N ARG A 369 -3.54 4.99 22.03
CA ARG A 369 -2.46 4.92 21.05
C ARG A 369 -1.13 5.03 21.75
N THR A 370 -0.12 4.31 21.26
CA THR A 370 1.24 4.41 21.75
C THR A 370 2.13 5.07 20.70
N ILE A 371 2.90 6.06 21.14
CA ILE A 371 4.04 6.63 20.41
C ILE A 371 5.30 6.22 21.13
N ARG A 372 6.27 5.68 20.38
CA ARG A 372 7.58 5.35 20.90
C ARG A 372 8.61 6.33 20.35
N ILE A 373 9.40 6.90 21.25
CA ILE A 373 10.49 7.83 20.94
C ILE A 373 11.77 7.21 21.43
N SER A 374 12.73 7.01 20.53
CA SER A 374 14.03 6.49 20.92
C SER A 374 14.74 7.47 21.89
N GLY A 375 15.22 6.95 23.03
CA GLY A 375 16.03 7.72 23.97
C GLY A 375 17.28 8.33 23.31
N ARG A 376 17.83 7.69 22.26
CA ARG A 376 18.90 8.25 21.44
C ARG A 376 18.41 9.46 20.62
N GLN A 377 17.24 9.35 20.01
CA GLN A 377 16.67 10.41 19.17
C GLN A 377 16.39 11.68 19.96
N ILE A 378 15.80 11.56 21.16
CA ILE A 378 15.47 12.73 21.98
C ILE A 378 16.73 13.46 22.46
N TYR A 379 17.85 12.74 22.62
CA TYR A 379 19.15 13.35 22.97
C TYR A 379 19.84 14.01 21.77
N SER A 380 19.96 13.25 20.67
CA SER A 380 20.75 13.69 19.52
C SER A 380 20.01 14.69 18.63
N HIS A 381 18.66 14.61 18.58
CA HIS A 381 17.83 15.42 17.69
C HIS A 381 16.57 15.99 18.41
N PRO A 382 16.72 16.70 19.54
CA PRO A 382 15.59 17.17 20.35
C PRO A 382 14.65 18.08 19.56
N ASN A 383 15.16 18.86 18.60
CA ASN A 383 14.34 19.74 17.75
C ASN A 383 13.48 18.97 16.75
N GLU A 384 13.97 17.83 16.24
CA GLU A 384 13.18 16.96 15.38
C GLU A 384 12.07 16.28 16.19
N VAL A 385 12.38 15.83 17.41
CA VAL A 385 11.39 15.29 18.33
C VAL A 385 10.38 16.38 18.74
N GLU A 386 10.82 17.61 19.03
CA GLU A 386 9.91 18.75 19.30
C GLU A 386 8.99 18.99 18.10
N SER A 387 9.53 19.04 16.90
CA SER A 387 8.75 19.21 15.68
C SER A 387 7.74 18.08 15.47
N PHE A 388 8.18 16.84 15.70
CA PHE A 388 7.32 15.66 15.64
C PHE A 388 6.20 15.73 16.67
N LEU A 389 6.51 16.05 17.94
CA LEU A 389 5.51 16.19 19.01
C LEU A 389 4.53 17.33 18.71
N LEU A 390 5.01 18.47 18.24
CA LEU A 390 4.17 19.58 17.81
C LEU A 390 3.25 19.20 16.66
N GLU A 391 3.79 18.53 15.65
CA GLU A 391 3.05 18.10 14.46
C GLU A 391 2.04 16.99 14.79
N TYR A 392 2.40 16.05 15.66
CA TYR A 392 1.58 14.87 15.95
C TYR A 392 0.56 15.11 17.07
N ILE A 393 0.95 15.74 18.18
CA ILE A 393 0.12 15.84 19.38
C ILE A 393 -0.77 17.08 19.37
N SER A 394 -0.28 18.20 18.84
CA SER A 394 -1.03 19.45 18.81
C SER A 394 -2.43 19.35 18.16
N PRO A 395 -2.62 18.56 17.08
CA PRO A 395 -3.94 18.33 16.50
C PRO A 395 -4.85 17.42 17.33
N LEU A 396 -4.27 16.50 18.11
CA LEU A 396 -5.02 15.52 18.91
C LEU A 396 -5.63 16.17 20.15
N VAL A 397 -4.92 17.14 20.74
CA VAL A 397 -5.33 17.84 21.96
C VAL A 397 -6.26 19.03 21.67
N ARG A 398 -6.12 19.65 20.51
CA ARG A 398 -7.02 20.74 20.10
C ARG A 398 -8.31 20.16 19.57
N LYS A 399 -9.46 20.52 20.16
CA LYS A 399 -10.80 20.11 19.71
C LYS A 399 -10.99 20.44 18.22
N ASN A 400 -10.59 19.53 17.34
CA ASN A 400 -10.89 19.63 15.93
C ASN A 400 -12.39 19.43 15.75
N LYS A 401 -13.09 20.50 15.39
CA LYS A 401 -14.53 20.46 15.20
C LYS A 401 -14.84 19.67 13.93
N LYS A 402 -15.28 18.43 14.06
CA LYS A 402 -15.90 17.67 12.97
C LYS A 402 -17.21 18.35 12.62
N THR A 403 -17.48 18.53 11.35
CA THR A 403 -18.78 19.02 10.91
C THR A 403 -19.20 18.24 9.67
N TRP A 404 -20.27 17.49 9.81
CA TRP A 404 -20.95 16.91 8.67
C TRP A 404 -21.69 18.00 7.90
N MET A 405 -21.45 18.08 6.62
CA MET A 405 -22.03 19.11 5.74
C MET A 405 -22.93 18.44 4.71
N ASP A 406 -24.19 18.87 4.68
CA ASP A 406 -25.15 18.37 3.68
C ASP A 406 -24.72 18.81 2.27
N ILE A 407 -24.75 17.88 1.34
CA ILE A 407 -24.69 18.17 -0.09
C ILE A 407 -26.01 18.79 -0.51
N LYS A 408 -25.97 19.89 -1.22
CA LYS A 408 -27.13 20.60 -1.74
C LYS A 408 -27.33 20.40 -3.23
N LYS A 409 -26.23 20.24 -3.98
CA LYS A 409 -26.28 20.06 -5.42
C LYS A 409 -25.01 19.39 -5.93
N VAL A 410 -25.17 18.46 -6.87
CA VAL A 410 -24.08 17.91 -7.69
C VAL A 410 -24.35 18.29 -9.13
N LYS A 411 -23.38 18.86 -9.82
CA LYS A 411 -23.50 19.31 -11.22
C LYS A 411 -22.30 18.81 -12.03
N ASN A 412 -22.55 18.12 -13.13
CA ASN A 412 -21.52 17.86 -14.13
C ASN A 412 -21.21 19.16 -14.88
N LEU A 413 -19.93 19.56 -14.89
CA LEU A 413 -19.51 20.80 -15.54
C LEU A 413 -19.28 20.63 -17.05
N GLY A 414 -19.22 19.40 -17.56
CA GLY A 414 -18.93 19.12 -18.98
C GLY A 414 -17.57 19.67 -19.43
N LYS A 415 -16.71 20.08 -18.50
CA LYS A 415 -15.41 20.66 -18.80
C LYS A 415 -14.30 19.73 -18.35
N THR A 416 -13.45 19.32 -19.29
CA THR A 416 -12.21 18.59 -19.00
C THR A 416 -11.12 19.55 -18.58
N THR A 417 -10.45 19.29 -17.47
CA THR A 417 -9.34 20.10 -16.97
C THR A 417 -8.20 19.24 -16.47
N ARG A 418 -7.01 19.85 -16.32
CA ARG A 418 -5.87 19.13 -15.75
C ARG A 418 -6.11 18.89 -14.25
N VAL A 419 -6.05 17.61 -13.88
CA VAL A 419 -6.20 17.15 -12.50
C VAL A 419 -4.88 16.57 -12.00
N PHE A 420 -4.69 16.58 -10.69
CA PHE A 420 -3.45 16.18 -10.05
C PHE A 420 -3.71 15.11 -9.01
N SER A 421 -2.74 14.25 -8.79
CA SER A 421 -2.74 13.29 -7.70
C SER A 421 -1.42 13.35 -6.97
N PHE A 422 -1.46 12.93 -5.75
CA PHE A 422 -0.26 12.58 -5.01
C PHE A 422 -0.59 11.40 -4.12
N GLU A 423 0.45 10.74 -3.69
CA GLU A 423 0.36 9.67 -2.73
C GLU A 423 0.86 10.14 -1.38
N CYS A 424 0.27 9.64 -0.30
CA CYS A 424 0.67 9.95 1.06
C CYS A 424 0.45 8.76 2.01
N ILE A 425 1.39 8.53 2.88
CA ILE A 425 1.39 7.45 3.87
C ILE A 425 1.42 8.02 5.30
N PRO A 426 0.85 7.28 6.30
CA PRO A 426 0.26 5.94 6.21
C PRO A 426 -1.23 5.87 5.83
N ASN A 427 -2.02 6.93 5.90
CA ASN A 427 -3.49 6.86 5.82
C ASN A 427 -4.09 6.98 4.42
N HIS A 428 -3.28 7.24 3.37
CA HIS A 428 -3.68 7.30 1.95
C HIS A 428 -4.86 8.24 1.62
N ASN A 429 -5.22 9.09 2.55
CA ASN A 429 -6.22 10.14 2.39
C ASN A 429 -5.65 11.50 2.81
N TYR A 430 -6.32 12.57 2.45
CA TYR A 430 -5.86 13.92 2.75
C TYR A 430 -7.02 14.90 2.81
N VAL A 431 -6.77 16.06 3.41
CA VAL A 431 -7.75 17.15 3.47
C VAL A 431 -7.54 18.10 2.29
N GLY A 432 -8.42 17.99 1.29
CA GLY A 432 -8.44 18.86 0.11
C GLY A 432 -9.65 19.81 0.15
N ASP A 433 -9.42 21.12 0.04
CA ASP A 433 -10.44 22.18 0.21
C ASP A 433 -11.28 22.07 1.50
N GLY A 434 -10.70 21.44 2.53
CA GLY A 434 -11.33 21.22 3.83
C GLY A 434 -12.23 19.98 3.89
N ILE A 435 -12.32 19.18 2.83
CA ILE A 435 -13.07 17.91 2.77
C ILE A 435 -12.08 16.74 2.75
N LEU A 436 -12.47 15.61 3.36
CA LEU A 436 -11.66 14.41 3.40
C LEU A 436 -11.78 13.63 2.07
N LEU A 437 -10.65 13.36 1.43
CA LEU A 437 -10.48 12.77 0.10
C LEU A 437 -9.46 11.62 0.14
N HIS A 438 -9.50 10.70 -0.82
CA HIS A 438 -8.70 9.46 -0.81
C HIS A 438 -7.84 9.26 -2.08
N ASN A 439 -6.78 8.41 -1.98
CA ASN A 439 -5.90 7.94 -3.06
C ASN A 439 -5.99 6.42 -3.26
N CYS A 440 -5.50 5.85 -4.39
CA CYS A 440 -5.48 4.41 -4.68
C CYS A 440 -4.59 3.62 -3.69
N LYS A 441 -4.98 2.35 -3.31
CA LYS A 441 -4.36 1.64 -2.18
C LYS A 441 -3.48 0.43 -2.54
N TYR A 442 -3.69 -0.29 -3.65
CA TYR A 442 -3.02 -1.56 -3.92
C TYR A 442 -2.16 -1.55 -5.18
N CYS A 443 -0.88 -1.94 -5.07
CA CYS A 443 -0.02 -2.29 -6.21
C CYS A 443 1.27 -2.99 -5.73
N GLN A 444 1.49 -4.27 -6.09
CA GLN A 444 2.74 -4.99 -5.83
C GLN A 444 3.92 -4.49 -6.69
N ASN A 445 3.61 -3.93 -7.87
CA ASN A 445 4.60 -3.42 -8.82
C ASN A 445 4.60 -1.88 -8.86
N TYR A 446 4.43 -1.21 -7.70
CA TYR A 446 4.29 0.24 -7.63
C TYR A 446 5.52 0.98 -8.19
N ASP A 447 6.70 0.41 -8.05
CA ASP A 447 7.95 0.98 -8.55
C ASP A 447 7.98 1.11 -10.08
N ILE A 448 7.24 0.28 -10.79
CA ILE A 448 7.12 0.28 -12.24
C ILE A 448 5.85 1.01 -12.68
N SER A 449 4.70 0.60 -12.14
CA SER A 449 3.38 1.03 -12.60
C SER A 449 3.03 2.46 -12.20
N GLN A 450 3.56 2.97 -11.07
CA GLN A 450 3.24 4.30 -10.56
C GLN A 450 4.26 5.37 -10.94
N ARG A 451 5.38 4.99 -11.57
CA ARG A 451 6.29 5.95 -12.18
C ARG A 451 5.62 6.60 -13.38
N ARG A 452 5.47 7.94 -13.33
CA ARG A 452 4.88 8.73 -14.43
C ARG A 452 5.94 9.45 -15.27
N LYS A 453 7.19 9.15 -15.05
CA LYS A 453 8.30 9.55 -15.91
C LYS A 453 8.48 8.45 -16.94
N VAL A 454 8.50 8.82 -18.22
CA VAL A 454 8.81 7.91 -19.31
C VAL A 454 10.29 7.54 -19.19
N GLU A 455 10.55 6.35 -18.66
CA GLU A 455 11.89 5.81 -18.42
C GLU A 455 11.96 4.39 -18.99
N GLY A 456 13.16 3.90 -19.24
CA GLY A 456 13.42 2.55 -19.69
C GLY A 456 14.57 2.52 -20.70
N THR A 457 15.10 1.33 -20.94
CA THR A 457 16.08 1.06 -21.99
C THR A 457 15.38 1.11 -23.35
N ASP A 458 15.98 1.82 -24.31
CA ASP A 458 15.48 1.86 -25.69
C ASP A 458 15.71 0.51 -26.37
N MET A 459 14.62 -0.13 -26.80
CA MET A 459 14.64 -1.43 -27.47
C MET A 459 13.64 -1.47 -28.61
N THR A 460 14.06 -1.98 -29.76
CA THR A 460 13.11 -2.26 -30.84
C THR A 460 12.35 -3.56 -30.59
N PRO A 461 11.20 -3.78 -31.24
CA PRO A 461 10.48 -5.05 -31.16
C PRO A 461 11.34 -6.29 -31.50
N GLU A 462 12.22 -6.17 -32.49
CA GLU A 462 13.15 -7.22 -32.90
C GLU A 462 14.17 -7.52 -31.80
N GLN A 463 14.70 -6.49 -31.14
CA GLN A 463 15.64 -6.65 -30.03
C GLN A 463 14.97 -7.34 -28.83
N VAL A 464 13.72 -6.97 -28.50
CA VAL A 464 12.95 -7.63 -27.43
C VAL A 464 12.77 -9.13 -27.75
N ALA A 465 12.34 -9.44 -28.98
CA ALA A 465 12.14 -10.82 -29.39
C ALA A 465 13.47 -11.61 -29.43
N GLN A 466 14.56 -10.97 -29.86
CA GLN A 466 15.88 -11.61 -29.88
C GLN A 466 16.39 -11.90 -28.47
N MET A 467 16.24 -10.96 -27.52
CA MET A 467 16.60 -11.20 -26.11
C MET A 467 15.84 -12.35 -25.50
N ALA A 468 14.55 -12.54 -25.85
CA ALA A 468 13.79 -13.69 -25.43
C ALA A 468 14.39 -15.01 -25.94
N VAL A 469 14.81 -15.05 -27.21
CA VAL A 469 15.53 -16.21 -27.80
C VAL A 469 16.86 -16.44 -27.08
N ASP A 470 17.69 -15.40 -26.94
CA ASP A 470 19.04 -15.48 -26.37
C ASP A 470 19.02 -15.93 -24.90
N SER A 471 17.95 -15.57 -24.17
CA SER A 471 17.72 -16.03 -22.79
C SER A 471 17.19 -17.47 -22.69
N GLY A 472 16.98 -18.16 -23.81
CA GLY A 472 16.37 -19.50 -23.86
C GLY A 472 14.92 -19.51 -23.40
N SER A 473 14.19 -18.39 -23.56
CA SER A 473 12.77 -18.31 -23.27
C SER A 473 11.94 -18.85 -24.43
N HIS A 474 10.77 -19.40 -24.13
CA HIS A 474 9.85 -19.99 -25.11
C HIS A 474 8.76 -18.99 -25.53
N GLY A 475 8.65 -17.86 -24.83
CA GLY A 475 7.66 -16.84 -25.10
C GLY A 475 7.97 -15.51 -24.40
N ILE A 476 7.13 -14.50 -24.69
CA ILE A 476 7.19 -13.17 -24.05
C ILE A 476 5.95 -12.94 -23.22
N ALA A 477 6.14 -12.47 -21.98
CA ALA A 477 5.07 -11.99 -21.10
C ALA A 477 5.09 -10.48 -20.99
N TYR A 478 3.99 -9.85 -21.33
CA TYR A 478 3.75 -8.42 -21.09
C TYR A 478 3.01 -8.31 -19.75
N THR A 479 3.70 -7.80 -18.72
CA THR A 479 3.28 -7.94 -17.31
C THR A 479 3.77 -6.81 -16.41
N TYR A 480 3.62 -6.92 -15.10
CA TYR A 480 4.00 -5.99 -14.03
C TYR A 480 3.21 -4.67 -14.01
N ASN A 481 2.85 -4.10 -15.16
CA ASN A 481 1.86 -3.04 -15.32
C ASN A 481 0.75 -3.51 -16.27
N GLN A 482 -0.23 -2.65 -16.57
CA GLN A 482 -1.31 -3.01 -17.49
C GLN A 482 -0.81 -3.02 -18.94
N PRO A 483 -0.76 -4.18 -19.63
CA PRO A 483 -0.19 -4.25 -20.97
C PRO A 483 -1.02 -3.54 -22.05
N SER A 484 -2.33 -3.43 -21.90
CA SER A 484 -3.21 -2.74 -22.88
C SER A 484 -2.85 -1.27 -23.08
N ILE A 485 -2.24 -0.61 -22.08
CA ILE A 485 -1.88 0.81 -22.25
C ILE A 485 -0.67 1.02 -23.17
N PHE A 486 0.10 -0.04 -23.47
CA PHE A 486 1.20 -0.02 -24.44
C PHE A 486 1.07 -1.09 -25.52
N ILE A 487 -0.17 -1.45 -25.85
CA ILE A 487 -0.50 -2.62 -26.68
C ILE A 487 0.12 -2.57 -28.08
N GLU A 488 0.31 -1.38 -28.68
CA GLU A 488 0.94 -1.25 -30.01
C GLU A 488 2.40 -1.72 -29.98
N PHE A 489 3.13 -1.42 -28.90
CA PHE A 489 4.48 -1.93 -28.72
C PHE A 489 4.47 -3.43 -28.42
N ALA A 490 3.54 -3.87 -27.57
CA ALA A 490 3.37 -5.31 -27.26
C ALA A 490 3.02 -6.11 -28.52
N ARG A 491 2.13 -5.60 -29.39
CA ARG A 491 1.77 -6.22 -30.67
C ARG A 491 2.98 -6.37 -31.59
N ASP A 492 3.73 -5.30 -31.79
CA ASP A 492 4.87 -5.31 -32.68
C ASP A 492 5.95 -6.27 -32.16
N CYS A 493 6.21 -6.31 -30.85
CA CYS A 493 7.07 -7.33 -30.22
C CYS A 493 6.52 -8.75 -30.40
N GLY A 494 5.20 -8.93 -30.25
CA GLY A 494 4.55 -10.22 -30.38
C GLY A 494 4.59 -10.79 -31.79
N ILE A 495 4.44 -9.96 -32.80
CA ILE A 495 4.63 -10.35 -34.21
C ILE A 495 6.07 -10.79 -34.45
N GLU A 496 7.06 -10.06 -33.93
CA GLU A 496 8.48 -10.45 -34.04
C GLU A 496 8.80 -11.72 -33.24
N ALA A 497 8.13 -11.94 -32.11
CA ALA A 497 8.22 -13.17 -31.34
C ALA A 497 7.69 -14.38 -32.12
N HIS A 498 6.52 -14.28 -32.75
CA HIS A 498 5.94 -15.36 -33.57
C HIS A 498 6.85 -15.74 -34.73
N LYS A 499 7.50 -14.78 -35.41
CA LYS A 499 8.50 -15.07 -36.46
C LYS A 499 9.65 -15.93 -35.97
N ARG A 500 9.94 -15.93 -34.67
CA ARG A 500 11.00 -16.69 -34.01
C ARG A 500 10.49 -17.95 -33.28
N GLY A 501 9.22 -18.31 -33.48
CA GLY A 501 8.60 -19.45 -32.82
C GLY A 501 8.27 -19.29 -31.35
N LEU A 502 8.31 -18.05 -30.85
CA LEU A 502 7.97 -17.71 -29.48
C LEU A 502 6.46 -17.40 -29.36
N PHE A 503 5.84 -17.72 -28.23
CA PHE A 503 4.46 -17.35 -27.94
C PHE A 503 4.35 -16.10 -27.06
N ASN A 504 3.17 -15.50 -27.00
CA ASN A 504 2.92 -14.23 -26.29
C ASN A 504 1.83 -14.38 -25.25
N ILE A 505 2.07 -13.88 -24.03
CA ILE A 505 1.06 -13.84 -22.98
C ILE A 505 0.90 -12.46 -22.35
N PHE A 506 -0.34 -12.13 -21.96
CA PHE A 506 -0.67 -10.98 -21.14
C PHE A 506 -0.99 -11.40 -19.70
N VAL A 507 -0.50 -10.60 -18.74
CA VAL A 507 -1.02 -10.55 -17.38
C VAL A 507 -1.75 -9.22 -17.26
N SER A 508 -3.06 -9.23 -17.36
CA SER A 508 -3.91 -8.07 -17.53
C SER A 508 -4.94 -7.93 -16.42
N ASN A 509 -5.30 -6.71 -16.05
CA ASN A 509 -6.43 -6.48 -15.16
C ASN A 509 -7.80 -6.54 -15.89
N GLY A 510 -7.82 -6.84 -17.16
CA GLY A 510 -9.02 -7.02 -17.97
C GLY A 510 -9.87 -5.76 -18.19
N TYR A 511 -9.42 -4.59 -17.76
CA TYR A 511 -10.18 -3.34 -17.93
C TYR A 511 -9.94 -2.74 -19.33
N ASP A 512 -10.29 -3.52 -20.35
CA ASP A 512 -9.94 -3.31 -21.75
C ASP A 512 -11.16 -2.89 -22.59
N THR A 513 -10.99 -2.73 -23.90
CA THR A 513 -12.03 -2.35 -24.84
C THR A 513 -12.14 -3.39 -25.96
N PRO A 514 -13.25 -3.45 -26.70
CA PRO A 514 -13.36 -4.32 -27.89
C PRO A 514 -12.27 -4.07 -28.92
N GLN A 515 -11.83 -2.81 -29.09
CA GLN A 515 -10.74 -2.45 -30.01
C GLN A 515 -9.40 -3.06 -29.54
N THR A 516 -9.15 -3.06 -28.24
CA THR A 516 -7.97 -3.68 -27.65
C THR A 516 -8.01 -5.20 -27.81
N VAL A 517 -9.16 -5.82 -27.54
CA VAL A 517 -9.32 -7.28 -27.73
C VAL A 517 -9.10 -7.68 -29.18
N LYS A 518 -9.62 -6.90 -30.14
CA LYS A 518 -9.36 -7.14 -31.55
C LYS A 518 -7.86 -7.13 -31.87
N MET A 519 -7.12 -6.13 -31.34
CA MET A 519 -5.67 -6.05 -31.54
C MET A 519 -4.92 -7.20 -30.83
N MET A 520 -5.37 -7.63 -29.63
CA MET A 520 -4.82 -8.81 -28.94
C MET A 520 -4.92 -10.05 -29.84
N GLY A 521 -6.04 -10.25 -30.56
CA GLY A 521 -6.23 -11.36 -31.47
C GLY A 521 -5.24 -11.44 -32.61
N GLU A 522 -4.45 -10.38 -32.89
CA GLU A 522 -3.43 -10.36 -33.94
C GLU A 522 -2.12 -11.05 -33.52
N PHE A 523 -1.84 -11.18 -32.22
CA PHE A 523 -0.52 -11.62 -31.75
C PHE A 523 -0.52 -12.38 -30.41
N LEU A 524 -1.60 -12.34 -29.64
CA LEU A 524 -1.62 -12.90 -28.29
C LEU A 524 -2.12 -14.34 -28.32
N ASP A 525 -1.40 -15.23 -27.63
CA ASP A 525 -1.72 -16.65 -27.57
C ASP A 525 -2.46 -17.00 -26.26
N CYS A 526 -2.11 -16.31 -25.16
CA CYS A 526 -2.69 -16.58 -23.85
C CYS A 526 -2.83 -15.29 -23.02
N ILE A 527 -3.85 -15.23 -22.18
CA ILE A 527 -4.06 -14.16 -21.23
C ILE A 527 -4.46 -14.72 -19.88
N THR A 528 -3.86 -14.18 -18.82
CA THR A 528 -4.44 -14.30 -17.48
C THR A 528 -5.11 -12.97 -17.11
N VAL A 529 -6.39 -13.06 -16.73
CA VAL A 529 -7.18 -11.90 -16.31
C VAL A 529 -7.25 -11.87 -14.79
N ASP A 530 -6.72 -10.79 -14.23
CA ASP A 530 -6.45 -10.67 -12.79
C ASP A 530 -7.58 -9.91 -12.10
N PHE A 531 -8.56 -10.66 -11.59
CA PHE A 531 -9.57 -10.17 -10.67
C PHE A 531 -8.96 -9.89 -9.30
N LYS A 532 -9.63 -9.02 -8.55
CA LYS A 532 -9.24 -8.69 -7.18
C LYS A 532 -10.48 -8.59 -6.32
N GLY A 533 -10.49 -9.38 -5.22
CA GLY A 533 -11.64 -9.46 -4.32
C GLY A 533 -12.91 -9.92 -5.02
N SER A 534 -12.79 -10.89 -5.95
CA SER A 534 -13.90 -11.48 -6.73
C SER A 534 -14.76 -10.44 -7.45
N ALA A 535 -14.15 -9.34 -7.90
CA ALA A 535 -14.82 -8.18 -8.50
C ALA A 535 -15.91 -7.55 -7.61
N GLU A 536 -15.81 -7.68 -6.28
CA GLU A 536 -16.72 -7.02 -5.36
C GLU A 536 -16.75 -5.51 -5.62
N PRO A 537 -17.91 -4.90 -5.91
CA PRO A 537 -17.99 -3.50 -6.33
C PRO A 537 -17.41 -2.51 -5.32
N ASP A 538 -17.60 -2.76 -4.02
CA ASP A 538 -17.09 -1.89 -2.96
C ASP A 538 -15.58 -2.02 -2.82
N PHE A 539 -15.04 -3.24 -2.93
CA PHE A 539 -13.61 -3.47 -2.95
C PHE A 539 -12.95 -2.82 -4.19
N THR A 540 -13.50 -3.05 -5.39
CA THR A 540 -12.96 -2.50 -6.63
C THR A 540 -12.98 -0.97 -6.64
N ARG A 541 -14.03 -0.34 -6.12
CA ARG A 541 -14.09 1.11 -5.96
C ARG A 541 -13.10 1.65 -4.93
N LYS A 542 -13.12 1.06 -3.72
CA LYS A 542 -12.40 1.59 -2.55
C LYS A 542 -10.88 1.32 -2.61
N TYR A 543 -10.47 0.14 -3.09
CA TYR A 543 -9.07 -0.31 -3.02
C TYR A 543 -8.38 -0.32 -4.39
N ILE A 544 -9.14 -0.54 -5.46
CA ILE A 544 -8.63 -0.62 -6.83
C ILE A 544 -8.84 0.69 -7.60
N GLY A 545 -9.87 1.46 -7.23
CA GLY A 545 -10.22 2.72 -7.93
C GLY A 545 -10.89 2.49 -9.29
N VAL A 546 -11.55 1.36 -9.45
CA VAL A 546 -12.40 1.03 -10.60
C VAL A 546 -13.84 1.24 -10.19
N PRO A 547 -14.58 2.17 -10.81
CA PRO A 547 -15.95 2.50 -10.41
C PRO A 547 -16.93 1.35 -10.65
N ASP A 548 -16.73 0.59 -11.72
CA ASP A 548 -17.57 -0.53 -12.13
C ASP A 548 -16.67 -1.66 -12.67
N PRO A 549 -16.74 -2.88 -12.14
CA PRO A 549 -16.00 -4.03 -12.65
C PRO A 549 -16.57 -4.60 -13.97
N LYS A 550 -17.76 -4.18 -14.40
CA LYS A 550 -18.43 -4.71 -15.59
C LYS A 550 -17.53 -4.77 -16.84
N PRO A 551 -16.71 -3.75 -17.18
CA PRO A 551 -15.80 -3.85 -18.33
C PRO A 551 -14.84 -5.04 -18.30
N ILE A 552 -14.50 -5.57 -17.12
CA ILE A 552 -13.64 -6.77 -17.01
C ILE A 552 -14.39 -8.00 -17.52
N PHE A 553 -15.66 -8.14 -17.13
CA PHE A 553 -16.53 -9.22 -17.61
C PHE A 553 -16.80 -9.08 -19.12
N ASP A 554 -17.10 -7.86 -19.59
CA ASP A 554 -17.30 -7.59 -21.03
C ASP A 554 -16.06 -7.95 -21.86
N THR A 555 -14.85 -7.66 -21.33
CA THR A 555 -13.57 -8.03 -21.96
C THR A 555 -13.41 -9.55 -22.09
N LEU A 556 -13.77 -10.31 -21.06
CA LEU A 556 -13.72 -11.77 -21.10
C LEU A 556 -14.66 -12.36 -22.17
N LEU A 557 -15.89 -11.85 -22.24
CA LEU A 557 -16.85 -12.26 -23.26
C LEU A 557 -16.37 -11.92 -24.68
N GLU A 558 -15.81 -10.72 -24.86
CA GLU A 558 -15.25 -10.29 -26.15
C GLU A 558 -14.05 -11.17 -26.59
N ILE A 559 -13.16 -11.55 -25.64
CA ILE A 559 -12.04 -12.47 -25.90
C ILE A 559 -12.57 -13.84 -26.33
N ARG A 560 -13.54 -14.41 -25.61
CA ARG A 560 -14.17 -15.70 -25.92
C ARG A 560 -14.79 -15.70 -27.32
N ASP A 561 -15.56 -14.64 -27.64
CA ASP A 561 -16.39 -14.60 -28.84
C ASP A 561 -15.59 -14.22 -30.09
N LYS A 562 -14.52 -13.46 -29.97
CA LYS A 562 -13.80 -12.82 -31.07
C LYS A 562 -12.38 -13.34 -31.30
N THR A 563 -11.83 -14.15 -30.39
CA THR A 563 -10.43 -14.58 -30.46
C THR A 563 -10.28 -16.07 -30.19
N LYS A 564 -9.06 -16.57 -30.40
CA LYS A 564 -8.65 -17.94 -30.01
C LYS A 564 -7.67 -17.92 -28.83
N ILE A 565 -7.59 -16.81 -28.11
CA ILE A 565 -6.65 -16.62 -27.01
C ILE A 565 -7.04 -17.56 -25.86
N HIS A 566 -6.10 -18.35 -25.36
CA HIS A 566 -6.31 -19.14 -24.15
C HIS A 566 -6.45 -18.20 -22.93
N VAL A 567 -7.46 -18.47 -22.10
CA VAL A 567 -7.78 -17.63 -20.93
C VAL A 567 -7.60 -18.43 -19.64
N GLU A 568 -6.91 -17.84 -18.68
CA GLU A 568 -6.94 -18.28 -17.27
C GLU A 568 -7.32 -17.10 -16.37
N ILE A 569 -7.93 -17.39 -15.24
CA ILE A 569 -8.42 -16.36 -14.31
C ILE A 569 -7.61 -16.40 -13.04
N THR A 570 -7.21 -15.22 -12.55
CA THR A 570 -6.69 -15.06 -11.19
C THR A 570 -7.60 -14.18 -10.37
N ASP A 571 -7.74 -14.47 -9.09
CA ASP A 571 -8.47 -13.65 -8.14
C ASP A 571 -7.67 -13.49 -6.85
N LEU A 572 -7.20 -12.27 -6.59
CA LEU A 572 -6.47 -11.96 -5.38
C LEU A 572 -7.44 -11.71 -4.22
N ILE A 573 -7.40 -12.59 -3.24
CA ILE A 573 -8.27 -12.51 -2.07
C ILE A 573 -7.60 -11.69 -0.97
N VAL A 574 -8.22 -10.56 -0.61
CA VAL A 574 -7.72 -9.64 0.41
C VAL A 574 -8.59 -9.76 1.67
N PRO A 575 -8.04 -10.22 2.80
CA PRO A 575 -8.85 -10.47 3.99
C PRO A 575 -9.53 -9.21 4.51
N GLN A 576 -10.75 -9.35 5.05
CA GLN A 576 -11.60 -8.32 5.63
C GLN A 576 -12.27 -7.35 4.65
N VAL A 577 -11.76 -7.23 3.41
CA VAL A 577 -12.23 -6.17 2.49
C VAL A 577 -12.49 -6.68 1.06
N GLY A 578 -11.96 -7.82 0.69
CA GLY A 578 -12.10 -8.43 -0.63
C GLY A 578 -12.01 -9.97 -0.52
N ASP A 579 -12.71 -10.54 0.47
CA ASP A 579 -12.78 -11.98 0.74
C ASP A 579 -14.24 -12.49 0.83
N SER A 580 -15.14 -11.81 0.15
CA SER A 580 -16.56 -12.14 0.11
C SER A 580 -16.83 -13.44 -0.65
N LEU A 581 -17.28 -14.48 0.07
CA LEU A 581 -17.68 -15.76 -0.53
C LEU A 581 -18.89 -15.63 -1.46
N GLU A 582 -19.76 -14.65 -1.24
CA GLU A 582 -20.91 -14.38 -2.12
C GLU A 582 -20.44 -13.87 -3.48
N HIS A 583 -19.45 -12.95 -3.51
CA HIS A 583 -18.90 -12.46 -4.77
C HIS A 583 -18.04 -13.51 -5.46
N ALA A 584 -17.29 -14.32 -4.70
CA ALA A 584 -16.57 -15.47 -5.24
C ALA A 584 -17.53 -16.47 -5.91
N LYS A 585 -18.70 -16.70 -5.31
CA LYS A 585 -19.76 -17.52 -5.90
C LYS A 585 -20.28 -16.92 -7.21
N LYS A 586 -20.57 -15.61 -7.24
CA LYS A 586 -21.05 -14.90 -8.45
C LYS A 586 -20.03 -14.99 -9.59
N LEU A 587 -18.73 -14.76 -9.28
CA LEU A 587 -17.64 -14.87 -10.24
C LEU A 587 -17.51 -16.30 -10.76
N SER A 588 -17.48 -17.30 -9.87
CA SER A 588 -17.37 -18.72 -10.25
C SER A 588 -18.54 -19.19 -11.10
N LYS A 589 -19.78 -18.76 -10.74
CA LYS A 589 -20.96 -19.06 -11.51
C LYS A 589 -20.90 -18.42 -12.90
N PHE A 590 -20.49 -17.16 -13.03
CA PHE A 590 -20.29 -16.48 -14.32
C PHE A 590 -19.27 -17.26 -15.19
N LEU A 591 -18.15 -17.67 -14.61
CA LEU A 591 -17.13 -18.44 -15.33
C LEU A 591 -17.66 -19.80 -15.81
N TYR A 592 -18.43 -20.49 -14.97
CA TYR A 592 -19.07 -21.74 -15.34
C TYR A 592 -20.10 -21.57 -16.46
N ASP A 593 -21.00 -20.59 -16.32
CA ASP A 593 -22.10 -20.35 -17.26
C ASP A 593 -21.58 -19.90 -18.64
N GLU A 594 -20.52 -19.08 -18.70
CA GLU A 594 -20.03 -18.47 -19.91
C GLU A 594 -18.86 -19.21 -20.57
N PHE A 595 -18.04 -19.94 -19.78
CA PHE A 595 -16.83 -20.60 -20.28
C PHE A 595 -16.83 -22.12 -20.04
N GLY A 596 -17.76 -22.61 -19.24
CA GLY A 596 -17.88 -24.03 -18.94
C GLY A 596 -17.03 -24.49 -17.74
N PRO A 597 -17.15 -25.81 -17.38
CA PRO A 597 -16.51 -26.35 -16.19
C PRO A 597 -14.97 -26.37 -16.25
N GLU A 598 -14.40 -26.31 -17.45
CA GLU A 598 -12.96 -26.46 -17.69
C GLU A 598 -12.18 -25.14 -17.51
N MET A 599 -12.86 -24.00 -17.26
CA MET A 599 -12.20 -22.70 -17.05
C MET A 599 -11.32 -22.71 -15.80
N PRO A 600 -9.99 -22.48 -15.91
CA PRO A 600 -9.11 -22.44 -14.76
C PRO A 600 -9.26 -21.14 -13.97
N ILE A 601 -9.39 -21.26 -12.64
CA ILE A 601 -9.37 -20.13 -11.73
C ILE A 601 -8.35 -20.34 -10.60
N HIS A 602 -7.57 -19.29 -10.29
CA HIS A 602 -6.54 -19.29 -9.28
C HIS A 602 -6.88 -18.26 -8.18
N PHE A 603 -7.20 -18.72 -6.98
CA PHE A 603 -7.34 -17.85 -5.81
C PHE A 603 -5.96 -17.58 -5.21
N LEU A 604 -5.51 -16.34 -5.30
CA LEU A 604 -4.17 -15.94 -4.89
C LEU A 604 -4.17 -15.43 -3.47
N ARG A 605 -3.19 -15.89 -2.69
CA ARG A 605 -2.92 -15.38 -1.35
C ARG A 605 -2.39 -13.95 -1.44
N PHE A 606 -3.08 -13.00 -0.80
CA PHE A 606 -2.58 -11.65 -0.62
C PHE A 606 -1.42 -11.64 0.36
N HIS A 607 -0.37 -10.87 0.04
CA HIS A 607 0.69 -10.49 0.93
C HIS A 607 0.61 -8.97 1.14
N PRO A 608 0.76 -8.47 2.39
CA PRO A 608 0.80 -7.04 2.66
C PRO A 608 1.95 -6.38 1.90
N ASP A 609 1.61 -5.51 0.96
CA ASP A 609 2.56 -4.73 0.18
C ASP A 609 2.03 -3.33 -0.07
N TYR A 610 2.95 -2.39 -0.30
CA TYR A 610 2.69 -1.02 -0.67
C TYR A 610 1.80 -0.29 0.34
N LYS A 611 0.52 -0.07 0.05
CA LYS A 611 -0.43 0.71 0.85
C LYS A 611 -1.48 -0.14 1.58
N MET A 612 -1.31 -1.44 1.59
CA MET A 612 -2.20 -2.37 2.29
C MET A 612 -1.45 -3.19 3.35
N MET A 613 -0.47 -2.54 4.00
CA MET A 613 0.30 -3.14 5.10
C MET A 613 -0.55 -3.35 6.36
N GLU A 614 -1.70 -2.68 6.47
CA GLU A 614 -2.65 -2.82 7.58
C GLU A 614 -3.45 -4.14 7.55
N PHE A 615 -3.52 -4.80 6.38
CA PHE A 615 -4.20 -6.09 6.25
C PHE A 615 -3.22 -7.24 6.46
N PRO A 616 -3.62 -8.30 7.19
CA PRO A 616 -2.78 -9.48 7.34
C PRO A 616 -2.69 -10.25 6.01
N PRO A 617 -1.68 -11.11 5.81
CA PRO A 617 -1.68 -12.08 4.72
C PRO A 617 -2.96 -12.91 4.77
N THR A 618 -3.52 -13.26 3.61
CA THR A 618 -4.76 -14.05 3.57
C THR A 618 -4.55 -15.39 4.29
N PRO A 619 -5.39 -15.72 5.29
CA PRO A 619 -5.35 -17.04 5.90
C PRO A 619 -5.63 -18.13 4.87
N VAL A 620 -4.88 -19.23 4.90
CA VAL A 620 -5.05 -20.34 3.94
C VAL A 620 -6.48 -20.87 3.95
N LYS A 621 -7.09 -21.00 5.14
CA LYS A 621 -8.51 -21.40 5.30
C LYS A 621 -9.50 -20.50 4.56
N THR A 622 -9.19 -19.21 4.38
CA THR A 622 -10.02 -18.29 3.59
C THR A 622 -9.95 -18.67 2.11
N LEU A 623 -8.75 -18.97 1.61
CA LEU A 623 -8.56 -19.43 0.22
C LEU A 623 -9.23 -20.80 -0.02
N GLU A 624 -9.11 -21.72 0.93
CA GLU A 624 -9.79 -23.04 0.87
C GLU A 624 -11.31 -22.90 0.75
N LYS A 625 -11.92 -21.95 1.47
CA LYS A 625 -13.35 -21.65 1.34
C LYS A 625 -13.72 -21.11 -0.05
N HIS A 626 -12.87 -20.28 -0.65
CA HIS A 626 -13.08 -19.80 -2.04
C HIS A 626 -12.96 -20.94 -3.04
N TYR A 627 -11.97 -21.83 -2.86
CA TYR A 627 -11.83 -23.05 -3.62
C TYR A 627 -13.10 -23.90 -3.57
N GLU A 628 -13.62 -24.19 -2.36
CA GLU A 628 -14.84 -24.97 -2.16
C GLU A 628 -16.07 -24.33 -2.82
N VAL A 629 -16.18 -23.00 -2.75
CA VAL A 629 -17.27 -22.27 -3.42
C VAL A 629 -17.18 -22.45 -4.93
N ALA A 630 -16.01 -22.28 -5.53
CA ALA A 630 -15.84 -22.45 -6.98
C ALA A 630 -16.08 -23.90 -7.43
N LYS A 631 -15.64 -24.88 -6.63
CA LYS A 631 -15.93 -26.30 -6.87
C LYS A 631 -17.43 -26.62 -6.82
N LYS A 632 -18.17 -26.00 -5.89
CA LYS A 632 -19.64 -26.16 -5.75
C LYS A 632 -20.40 -25.55 -6.94
N GLU A 633 -19.87 -24.47 -7.52
CA GLU A 633 -20.46 -23.88 -8.74
C GLU A 633 -20.13 -24.68 -10.01
N GLY A 634 -19.34 -25.77 -9.91
CA GLY A 634 -19.09 -26.72 -11.00
C GLY A 634 -17.76 -26.60 -11.71
N LEU A 635 -16.89 -25.66 -11.32
CA LEU A 635 -15.57 -25.53 -11.95
C LEU A 635 -14.66 -26.73 -11.63
N GLU A 636 -14.07 -27.33 -12.67
CA GLU A 636 -13.20 -28.51 -12.54
C GLU A 636 -11.76 -28.14 -12.15
N TYR A 637 -11.27 -26.99 -12.57
CA TYR A 637 -9.86 -26.57 -12.39
C TYR A 637 -9.77 -25.32 -11.53
N VAL A 638 -9.72 -25.55 -10.22
CA VAL A 638 -9.60 -24.48 -9.20
C VAL A 638 -8.28 -24.66 -8.49
N TYR A 639 -7.54 -23.57 -8.29
CA TYR A 639 -6.20 -23.57 -7.72
C TYR A 639 -6.02 -22.54 -6.60
N LEU A 640 -5.09 -22.82 -5.66
CA LEU A 640 -4.59 -21.86 -4.72
C LEU A 640 -3.17 -21.43 -5.10
N GLY A 641 -2.95 -20.13 -5.27
CA GLY A 641 -1.65 -19.55 -5.57
C GLY A 641 -1.01 -18.83 -4.37
N ASN A 642 0.30 -18.66 -4.40
CA ASN A 642 1.12 -18.09 -3.34
C ASN A 642 1.05 -18.87 -2.00
N VAL A 643 0.82 -20.18 -2.06
CA VAL A 643 0.81 -21.12 -0.92
C VAL A 643 1.61 -22.38 -1.30
N PRO A 644 2.94 -22.29 -1.43
CA PRO A 644 3.77 -23.42 -1.88
C PRO A 644 3.59 -24.66 -1.00
N GLY A 645 3.41 -25.82 -1.62
CA GLY A 645 3.21 -27.11 -0.95
C GLY A 645 1.76 -27.42 -0.55
N HIS A 646 0.81 -26.55 -0.92
CA HIS A 646 -0.60 -26.83 -0.68
C HIS A 646 -1.15 -27.84 -1.69
N PRO A 647 -2.00 -28.83 -1.27
CA PRO A 647 -2.56 -29.81 -2.21
C PRO A 647 -3.31 -29.18 -3.39
N TYR A 648 -3.96 -28.05 -3.22
CA TYR A 648 -4.73 -27.37 -4.27
C TYR A 648 -3.88 -26.56 -5.27
N GLU A 649 -2.56 -26.67 -5.25
CA GLU A 649 -1.71 -26.21 -6.35
C GLU A 649 -1.53 -27.29 -7.47
N HIS A 650 -1.96 -28.55 -7.19
CA HIS A 650 -1.90 -29.61 -8.16
C HIS A 650 -3.09 -29.59 -9.13
N THR A 651 -2.89 -30.05 -10.37
CA THR A 651 -4.00 -30.37 -11.27
C THR A 651 -4.49 -31.80 -10.98
N TYR A 652 -5.73 -31.90 -10.56
CA TYR A 652 -6.40 -33.19 -10.36
C TYR A 652 -7.22 -33.56 -11.58
N CYS A 653 -7.17 -34.84 -11.96
CA CYS A 653 -8.05 -35.38 -12.99
C CYS A 653 -9.52 -35.33 -12.55
N PRO A 654 -10.44 -34.68 -13.29
CA PRO A 654 -11.83 -34.62 -12.90
C PRO A 654 -12.53 -35.99 -12.89
N GLY A 655 -12.03 -36.96 -13.67
CA GLY A 655 -12.55 -38.33 -13.74
C GLY A 655 -12.17 -39.20 -12.53
N CYS A 656 -10.87 -39.43 -12.32
CA CYS A 656 -10.40 -40.34 -11.28
C CYS A 656 -9.89 -39.68 -10.00
N LYS A 657 -9.85 -38.35 -9.94
CA LYS A 657 -9.35 -37.53 -8.82
C LYS A 657 -7.85 -37.69 -8.51
N ASN A 658 -7.11 -38.46 -9.27
CA ASN A 658 -5.66 -38.56 -9.13
C ASN A 658 -4.96 -37.31 -9.62
N ILE A 659 -3.75 -37.07 -9.11
CA ILE A 659 -2.91 -35.94 -9.52
C ILE A 659 -2.47 -36.16 -10.97
N ALA A 660 -2.95 -35.32 -11.88
CA ALA A 660 -2.54 -35.26 -13.28
C ALA A 660 -1.22 -34.50 -13.46
N VAL A 661 -1.08 -33.35 -12.77
CA VAL A 661 0.16 -32.58 -12.73
C VAL A 661 0.43 -32.16 -11.28
N GLY A 662 1.53 -32.67 -10.72
CA GLY A 662 1.97 -32.30 -9.37
C GLY A 662 2.88 -31.08 -9.40
N ARG A 663 2.68 -30.14 -8.47
CA ARG A 663 3.43 -28.88 -8.39
C ARG A 663 3.94 -28.61 -6.98
N TYR A 664 4.99 -27.81 -6.89
CA TYR A 664 5.45 -27.18 -5.67
C TYR A 664 5.90 -25.75 -6.01
N GLY A 665 5.13 -24.76 -5.58
CA GLY A 665 5.34 -23.38 -6.02
C GLY A 665 5.25 -23.24 -7.55
N PHE A 666 6.34 -22.82 -8.16
CA PHE A 666 6.38 -22.66 -9.63
C PHE A 666 7.01 -23.85 -10.36
N ASP A 667 7.37 -24.92 -9.65
CA ASP A 667 7.99 -26.09 -10.25
C ASP A 667 7.02 -27.25 -10.42
N ILE A 668 7.14 -27.97 -11.55
CA ILE A 668 6.42 -29.20 -11.83
C ILE A 668 7.21 -30.36 -11.20
N MET A 669 6.54 -31.11 -10.33
CA MET A 669 7.12 -32.21 -9.57
C MET A 669 6.80 -33.56 -10.17
N SER A 670 5.62 -33.69 -10.81
CA SER A 670 5.21 -34.90 -11.54
C SER A 670 4.30 -34.54 -12.71
N TRP A 671 4.41 -35.34 -13.77
CA TRP A 671 3.58 -35.24 -14.98
C TRP A 671 2.98 -36.60 -15.28
N ASN A 672 1.69 -36.76 -15.03
CA ASN A 672 0.96 -38.03 -15.13
C ASN A 672 -0.06 -38.00 -16.29
N LEU A 673 0.37 -37.39 -17.39
CA LEU A 673 -0.39 -37.29 -18.63
C LEU A 673 0.38 -37.96 -19.79
N ASP A 674 -0.36 -38.52 -20.74
CA ASP A 674 0.20 -39.05 -21.99
C ASP A 674 0.57 -37.91 -22.98
N GLU A 675 1.01 -38.30 -24.18
CA GLU A 675 1.39 -37.38 -25.25
C GLU A 675 0.23 -36.56 -25.82
N HIS A 676 -1.02 -36.92 -25.50
CA HIS A 676 -2.23 -36.18 -25.85
C HIS A 676 -2.86 -35.44 -24.67
N ASN A 677 -2.17 -35.32 -23.56
CA ASN A 677 -2.68 -34.76 -22.31
C ASN A 677 -3.87 -35.50 -21.70
N LYS A 678 -3.97 -36.80 -21.90
CA LYS A 678 -4.93 -37.67 -21.22
C LYS A 678 -4.33 -38.16 -19.92
N CYS A 679 -5.17 -38.29 -18.91
CA CYS A 679 -4.78 -38.84 -17.61
C CYS A 679 -4.29 -40.31 -17.77
N ASN A 680 -3.06 -40.62 -17.36
CA ASN A 680 -2.48 -41.97 -17.43
C ASN A 680 -3.26 -43.02 -16.65
N THR A 681 -4.09 -42.60 -15.68
CA THR A 681 -4.89 -43.50 -14.84
C THR A 681 -6.22 -43.89 -15.47
N CYS A 682 -6.94 -42.93 -16.08
CA CYS A 682 -8.32 -43.18 -16.55
C CYS A 682 -8.61 -42.72 -17.99
N GLY A 683 -7.63 -42.15 -18.69
CA GLY A 683 -7.77 -41.69 -20.07
C GLY A 683 -8.59 -40.40 -20.25
N LYS A 684 -9.08 -39.75 -19.17
CA LYS A 684 -9.81 -38.48 -19.26
C LYS A 684 -8.90 -37.41 -19.86
N GLN A 685 -9.39 -36.69 -20.86
CA GLN A 685 -8.70 -35.53 -21.43
C GLN A 685 -8.58 -34.40 -20.39
N ILE A 686 -7.39 -33.84 -20.25
CA ILE A 686 -7.13 -32.65 -19.43
C ILE A 686 -6.90 -31.48 -20.39
N PRO A 687 -7.56 -30.31 -20.21
CA PRO A 687 -7.50 -29.20 -21.15
C PRO A 687 -6.21 -28.38 -20.99
N ILE A 688 -5.06 -29.04 -21.14
CA ILE A 688 -3.74 -28.41 -21.15
C ILE A 688 -3.27 -28.31 -22.61
N ILE A 689 -2.77 -27.14 -22.99
CA ILE A 689 -2.17 -26.87 -24.30
C ILE A 689 -0.65 -27.00 -24.16
N GLY A 690 -0.05 -27.86 -25.02
CA GLY A 690 1.38 -28.16 -24.97
C GLY A 690 1.71 -29.33 -24.05
N GLN A 691 2.98 -29.70 -24.03
CA GLN A 691 3.53 -30.82 -23.26
C GLN A 691 4.67 -30.32 -22.37
N LEU A 692 4.93 -31.02 -21.29
CA LEU A 692 6.13 -30.76 -20.49
C LEU A 692 7.37 -31.16 -21.32
N ASP A 693 8.35 -30.26 -21.43
CA ASP A 693 9.60 -30.52 -22.11
C ASP A 693 10.33 -31.69 -21.42
N LYS A 694 10.84 -32.64 -22.22
CA LYS A 694 11.66 -33.76 -21.74
C LYS A 694 12.91 -33.31 -20.99
N ASN A 695 13.44 -32.13 -21.34
CA ASN A 695 14.59 -31.49 -20.69
C ASN A 695 14.21 -30.51 -19.61
N TYR A 696 12.97 -30.57 -19.07
CA TYR A 696 12.49 -29.71 -18.06
C TYR A 696 13.43 -29.64 -16.84
N LYS A 697 13.80 -28.41 -16.43
CA LYS A 697 14.61 -28.15 -15.25
C LYS A 697 13.84 -27.31 -14.24
N LYS A 698 14.00 -27.59 -12.96
CA LYS A 698 13.50 -26.76 -11.85
C LYS A 698 14.31 -25.47 -11.70
N ASN A 699 13.83 -24.51 -10.90
CA ASN A 699 14.52 -23.24 -10.60
C ASN A 699 14.86 -22.41 -11.86
N ARG A 700 13.84 -22.02 -12.61
CA ARG A 700 13.94 -21.39 -13.94
C ARG A 700 14.02 -19.85 -13.90
N PHE A 701 14.36 -19.25 -12.75
CA PHE A 701 14.48 -17.79 -12.63
C PHE A 701 15.84 -17.28 -13.13
N GLN A 702 15.82 -16.16 -13.86
CA GLN A 702 17.03 -15.46 -14.31
C GLN A 702 16.74 -13.97 -14.44
N PHE A 703 17.59 -13.11 -13.83
CA PHE A 703 17.59 -11.66 -14.08
C PHE A 703 18.35 -11.38 -15.36
N VAL A 704 17.80 -10.54 -16.24
CA VAL A 704 18.40 -10.20 -17.53
C VAL A 704 18.67 -8.70 -17.65
N VAL A 705 17.76 -7.81 -17.21
CA VAL A 705 17.91 -6.34 -17.29
C VAL A 705 17.29 -5.67 -16.04
#